data_85947a680ebeda64dd17de862296530f
#
_entry.id   85947a680ebeda64dd17de862296530f
#
_cell.length_a   1.000
_cell.length_b   1.000
_cell.length_c   1.000
_cell.angle_alpha   90.00
_cell.angle_beta   90.00
_cell.angle_gamma   90.00
#
_symmetry.space_group_name_H-M   'P 1'
#
loop_
_entity.id
_entity.type
_entity.pdbx_description
1 polymer ?
#
loop_
_entity_poly.entity_id
_entity_poly.type
_entity_poly.pdbx_seq_one_letter_code
_entity_poly.pdbx_strand_id
1 'polypeptide(L)'
;MSKSIVLDIKTESKQPYSVSLQVDSISYSISGSLPPATDVLKASENLRLAREKAGCGSYRKLEQSKKGQITKISVKDSAKSVETSMNTWLNSGDKSFQPVRDKLLQVLSSEGENVRLMIQTDDIALWEFPWHLWDVLHDAEIEPIFSKVNHKAPHKCQGKKNHNQVRILVVMGEDTGINIKADLKLLTEKLHQISAYIKPLIATSNSELNDELWRQHWDILFFAGHSSSNADYTEGKLALSETESITIKNLKYGLENAIQHGLKLAIFNSCDGMGLVQELASLQIPAVIAMRERVPDEVAQKFLEYLLDAFAIENKSLDKSVGKARKKLDRFEVNYPGASWLPMIYESPGVEALTWIELLRGNEEERKRFSIWRNLQTVLMASAIATGAIVGVRSLQFLEPLELPAYDYLMRQRQAEAIDPRITVVEINQQEVDKYGGYPIKESALAEIVKKVEKYKPAAFGLDISRNQPRIKDDMDITARKDWIEIFKRNKNFYTVCSYQSSAADYAPLPEFSPKQLTDQVGFVDIFDNNIQDNKHQTVRRQFLSYEPNYLPKSSKCITPYSFSFLLAFSFLSSQKIEPLQVNQTTKNWELGGVIFNRLASHTGGYQSLDGKSSQILLNYRANPRPAKIVSLTDILEGKVSENAIKDRVVIVGYTAEVARDDFDTPYGQMPGVWIHTHMTSQILSAVMDNPKRPLLWVLPQWGNLQWGDAVFVWLWAFTGGVLVIYVRPRLHLTIVTCVASFLLYHICLEMLNQGRWMPLVPSALALVATGSGLVIHKISQNRQPE
;
A
#
# COMPACT_ATOMS: atom_id res chain seq x y z
N MET A 1 2.75 -20.86 -16.28
CA MET A 1 3.68 -21.92 -16.67
C MET A 1 4.26 -21.51 -17.98
N SER A 2 5.59 -21.56 -18.14
CA SER A 2 6.26 -21.30 -19.42
C SER A 2 5.98 -22.45 -20.38
N LYS A 3 5.69 -22.13 -21.64
CA LYS A 3 5.57 -23.13 -22.70
C LYS A 3 6.95 -23.68 -23.08
N SER A 4 7.07 -25.00 -23.20
CA SER A 4 8.30 -25.64 -23.63
C SER A 4 8.20 -25.99 -25.12
N ILE A 5 9.19 -25.55 -25.89
CA ILE A 5 9.36 -25.88 -27.29
C ILE A 5 10.63 -26.73 -27.42
N VAL A 6 10.55 -27.86 -28.10
CA VAL A 6 11.70 -28.69 -28.39
C VAL A 6 11.94 -28.68 -29.88
N LEU A 7 13.13 -28.23 -30.31
CA LEU A 7 13.64 -28.33 -31.65
C LEU A 7 14.62 -29.53 -31.69
N ASP A 8 14.14 -30.66 -32.14
CA ASP A 8 14.91 -31.90 -32.22
C ASP A 8 15.63 -31.98 -33.60
N ILE A 9 16.97 -32.05 -33.57
CA ILE A 9 17.81 -32.07 -34.77
C ILE A 9 18.64 -33.36 -34.76
N LYS A 10 18.36 -34.27 -35.74
CA LYS A 10 19.02 -35.56 -35.89
C LYS A 10 19.93 -35.57 -37.10
N THR A 11 21.11 -36.10 -36.88
CA THR A 11 22.13 -36.29 -37.92
C THR A 11 22.11 -37.75 -38.40
N GLU A 12 21.82 -37.97 -39.67
CA GLU A 12 22.11 -39.25 -40.33
C GLU A 12 23.32 -39.06 -41.23
N SER A 13 24.32 -39.94 -41.12
CA SER A 13 25.65 -39.78 -41.73
C SER A 13 25.58 -39.36 -43.23
N LYS A 14 26.06 -38.12 -43.52
CA LYS A 14 26.13 -37.46 -44.84
C LYS A 14 24.83 -37.05 -45.53
N GLN A 15 23.73 -36.96 -44.77
CA GLN A 15 22.43 -36.48 -45.25
C GLN A 15 22.05 -35.11 -44.61
N PRO A 16 21.03 -34.38 -45.15
CA PRO A 16 20.48 -33.19 -44.49
C PRO A 16 19.98 -33.53 -43.10
N TYR A 17 20.08 -32.58 -42.18
CA TYR A 17 19.56 -32.73 -40.80
C TYR A 17 18.06 -32.95 -40.84
N SER A 18 17.58 -34.02 -40.18
CA SER A 18 16.15 -34.18 -39.89
C SER A 18 15.77 -33.28 -38.69
N VAL A 19 14.80 -32.40 -38.87
CA VAL A 19 14.40 -31.45 -37.86
C VAL A 19 12.92 -31.64 -37.51
N SER A 20 12.60 -31.72 -36.23
CA SER A 20 11.20 -31.70 -35.76
C SER A 20 10.99 -30.72 -34.65
N LEU A 21 9.84 -30.05 -34.69
CA LEU A 21 9.41 -29.08 -33.67
C LEU A 21 8.23 -29.63 -32.87
N GLN A 22 8.39 -29.70 -31.56
CA GLN A 22 7.33 -30.09 -30.63
C GLN A 22 7.01 -28.91 -29.71
N VAL A 23 5.72 -28.63 -29.53
CA VAL A 23 5.23 -27.54 -28.66
C VAL A 23 4.38 -28.14 -27.56
N ASP A 24 4.78 -28.01 -26.31
CA ASP A 24 4.21 -28.65 -25.13
C ASP A 24 3.90 -30.14 -25.38
N SER A 25 3.64 -30.97 -24.43
CA SER A 25 3.37 -32.41 -24.54
C SER A 25 2.16 -32.81 -25.41
N ILE A 26 1.69 -31.96 -26.29
CA ILE A 26 0.60 -32.22 -27.24
C ILE A 26 1.24 -32.97 -28.43
N SER A 27 0.66 -34.10 -28.80
CA SER A 27 1.10 -35.08 -29.81
C SER A 27 1.21 -34.54 -31.24
N TYR A 28 1.59 -33.30 -31.46
CA TYR A 28 1.72 -32.70 -32.78
C TYR A 28 3.16 -32.24 -32.99
N SER A 29 3.89 -32.96 -33.80
CA SER A 29 5.24 -32.56 -34.27
C SER A 29 5.19 -32.15 -35.73
N ILE A 30 5.78 -31.02 -36.06
CA ILE A 30 6.04 -30.61 -37.45
C ILE A 30 7.47 -31.01 -37.76
N SER A 31 7.67 -31.73 -38.85
CA SER A 31 8.99 -32.20 -39.27
C SER A 31 9.40 -31.54 -40.57
N GLY A 32 10.70 -31.38 -40.74
CA GLY A 32 11.32 -30.85 -41.93
C GLY A 32 12.80 -31.27 -42.02
N SER A 33 13.53 -30.70 -42.94
CA SER A 33 14.99 -30.96 -43.10
C SER A 33 15.76 -29.65 -43.29
N LEU A 34 16.96 -29.59 -42.71
CA LEU A 34 17.94 -28.52 -42.93
C LEU A 34 19.10 -29.06 -43.77
N PRO A 35 19.66 -28.28 -44.71
CA PRO A 35 20.86 -28.63 -45.43
C PRO A 35 22.04 -28.76 -44.45
N PRO A 36 23.13 -29.49 -44.87
CA PRO A 36 24.35 -29.56 -44.06
C PRO A 36 24.92 -28.19 -43.73
N ALA A 37 25.34 -27.98 -42.47
CA ALA A 37 25.85 -26.68 -41.96
C ALA A 37 27.30 -26.38 -42.37
N THR A 38 27.70 -26.78 -43.59
CA THR A 38 29.09 -26.71 -44.04
C THR A 38 29.71 -25.33 -44.03
N ASP A 39 28.94 -24.29 -44.38
CA ASP A 39 29.44 -22.93 -44.39
C ASP A 39 29.54 -22.35 -42.97
N VAL A 40 28.63 -22.73 -42.07
CA VAL A 40 28.69 -22.36 -40.65
C VAL A 40 29.91 -23.00 -39.98
N LEU A 41 30.16 -24.29 -40.25
CA LEU A 41 31.32 -25.02 -39.73
C LEU A 41 32.64 -24.39 -40.21
N LYS A 42 32.76 -24.05 -41.51
CA LYS A 42 33.94 -23.37 -42.06
C LYS A 42 34.13 -21.99 -41.45
N ALA A 43 33.05 -21.23 -41.25
CA ALA A 43 33.11 -19.90 -40.63
C ALA A 43 33.56 -20.00 -39.18
N SER A 44 33.03 -20.97 -38.40
CA SER A 44 33.39 -21.22 -37.00
C SER A 44 34.88 -21.62 -36.88
N GLU A 45 35.39 -22.53 -37.78
CA GLU A 45 36.80 -22.92 -37.80
C GLU A 45 37.70 -21.73 -38.12
N ASN A 46 37.30 -20.87 -39.08
CA ASN A 46 38.03 -19.68 -39.45
C ASN A 46 38.11 -18.69 -38.28
N LEU A 47 37.02 -18.55 -37.50
CA LEU A 47 37.01 -17.73 -36.31
C LEU A 47 37.95 -18.27 -35.22
N ARG A 48 37.95 -19.58 -35.00
CA ARG A 48 38.86 -20.25 -34.08
C ARG A 48 40.30 -20.00 -34.46
N LEU A 49 40.67 -20.21 -35.73
CA LEU A 49 42.02 -19.95 -36.26
C LEU A 49 42.40 -18.46 -36.19
N ALA A 50 41.45 -17.54 -36.40
CA ALA A 50 41.68 -16.11 -36.26
C ALA A 50 41.98 -15.71 -34.79
N ARG A 51 41.27 -16.32 -33.85
CA ARG A 51 41.51 -16.12 -32.41
C ARG A 51 42.87 -16.69 -31.99
N GLU A 52 43.25 -17.87 -32.46
CA GLU A 52 44.57 -18.49 -32.19
C GLU A 52 45.71 -17.61 -32.72
N LYS A 53 45.62 -17.16 -33.99
CA LYS A 53 46.61 -16.26 -34.62
C LYS A 53 46.69 -14.89 -33.96
N ALA A 54 45.58 -14.42 -33.38
CA ALA A 54 45.56 -13.14 -32.65
C ALA A 54 46.33 -13.17 -31.33
N GLY A 55 46.96 -14.28 -31.00
CA GLY A 55 47.65 -14.46 -29.71
C GLY A 55 46.70 -14.64 -28.57
N CYS A 56 45.45 -14.92 -28.88
CA CYS A 56 44.41 -15.24 -27.90
C CYS A 56 44.61 -16.61 -27.22
N GLY A 57 45.81 -17.19 -27.31
CA GLY A 57 46.18 -18.45 -26.66
C GLY A 57 46.53 -18.34 -25.18
N SER A 58 46.61 -17.14 -24.62
CA SER A 58 46.81 -16.91 -23.20
C SER A 58 45.77 -15.95 -22.69
N TYR A 59 44.58 -16.40 -22.56
CA TYR A 59 43.41 -15.56 -22.15
C TYR A 59 43.47 -15.05 -20.71
N ARG A 60 44.57 -15.25 -19.99
CA ARG A 60 44.82 -14.73 -18.64
C ARG A 60 46.12 -13.97 -18.43
N LYS A 61 46.98 -13.78 -19.51
CA LYS A 61 48.03 -12.76 -19.51
C LYS A 61 47.90 -11.87 -20.73
N LEU A 62 47.39 -10.67 -20.52
CA LEU A 62 47.47 -9.57 -21.47
C LEU A 62 48.85 -8.91 -21.33
N GLU A 63 49.85 -9.38 -22.08
CA GLU A 63 50.92 -8.48 -22.47
C GLU A 63 50.43 -7.68 -23.68
N GLN A 64 50.41 -6.38 -23.52
CA GLN A 64 50.11 -5.43 -24.58
C GLN A 64 51.18 -5.51 -25.67
N SER A 65 50.94 -6.33 -26.70
CA SER A 65 51.73 -6.28 -27.91
C SER A 65 51.12 -5.25 -28.87
N LYS A 66 51.92 -4.29 -29.33
CA LYS A 66 51.55 -3.22 -30.27
C LYS A 66 51.12 -3.74 -31.68
N LYS A 67 50.91 -5.04 -31.87
CA LYS A 67 50.47 -5.65 -33.12
C LYS A 67 48.97 -5.96 -33.16
N GLY A 68 48.18 -5.49 -32.18
CA GLY A 68 46.79 -5.93 -31.93
C GLY A 68 45.70 -5.40 -32.84
N GLN A 69 45.91 -4.35 -33.62
CA GLN A 69 44.80 -3.72 -34.35
C GLN A 69 44.41 -4.49 -35.62
N ILE A 70 45.33 -4.98 -36.42
CA ILE A 70 45.03 -5.74 -37.65
C ILE A 70 44.42 -7.10 -37.33
N THR A 71 44.89 -7.73 -36.25
CA THR A 71 44.39 -9.03 -35.78
C THR A 71 42.98 -8.96 -35.19
N LYS A 72 42.64 -7.85 -34.53
CA LYS A 72 41.28 -7.63 -33.99
C LYS A 72 40.24 -7.45 -35.09
N ILE A 73 40.57 -6.76 -36.20
CA ILE A 73 39.69 -6.58 -37.35
C ILE A 73 39.41 -7.96 -37.99
N SER A 74 40.42 -8.78 -38.15
CA SER A 74 40.24 -10.16 -38.70
C SER A 74 39.35 -11.05 -37.83
N VAL A 75 39.47 -11.00 -36.51
CA VAL A 75 38.58 -11.73 -35.58
C VAL A 75 37.15 -11.25 -35.67
N LYS A 76 36.95 -9.94 -35.73
CA LYS A 76 35.63 -9.35 -35.87
C LYS A 76 34.94 -9.70 -37.17
N ASP A 77 35.69 -9.70 -38.30
CA ASP A 77 35.13 -10.10 -39.59
C ASP A 77 34.79 -11.59 -39.62
N SER A 78 35.63 -12.43 -39.02
CA SER A 78 35.36 -13.87 -38.88
C SER A 78 34.11 -14.12 -38.00
N ALA A 79 33.94 -13.37 -36.89
CA ALA A 79 32.73 -13.47 -36.07
C ALA A 79 31.46 -13.07 -36.85
N LYS A 80 31.53 -11.98 -37.61
CA LYS A 80 30.42 -11.56 -38.47
C LYS A 80 30.10 -12.59 -39.57
N SER A 81 31.14 -13.28 -40.09
CA SER A 81 30.96 -14.35 -41.03
C SER A 81 30.18 -15.54 -40.44
N VAL A 82 30.46 -15.91 -39.17
CA VAL A 82 29.70 -16.98 -38.47
C VAL A 82 28.22 -16.57 -38.33
N GLU A 83 27.95 -15.36 -37.84
CA GLU A 83 26.58 -14.82 -37.67
C GLU A 83 25.83 -14.86 -39.01
N THR A 84 26.45 -14.34 -40.09
CA THR A 84 25.84 -14.32 -41.42
C THR A 84 25.58 -15.72 -41.97
N SER A 85 26.57 -16.62 -41.87
CA SER A 85 26.43 -17.99 -42.34
C SER A 85 25.35 -18.76 -41.59
N MET A 86 25.24 -18.52 -40.26
CA MET A 86 24.25 -19.15 -39.42
C MET A 86 22.82 -18.68 -39.76
N ASN A 87 22.61 -17.37 -39.88
CA ASN A 87 21.32 -16.83 -40.31
C ASN A 87 20.93 -17.26 -41.72
N THR A 88 21.91 -17.33 -42.65
CA THR A 88 21.68 -17.86 -43.99
C THR A 88 21.25 -19.32 -43.97
N TRP A 89 21.90 -20.16 -43.14
CA TRP A 89 21.59 -21.58 -42.99
C TRP A 89 20.20 -21.81 -42.37
N LEU A 90 19.87 -21.13 -41.25
CA LEU A 90 18.63 -21.32 -40.53
C LEU A 90 17.42 -20.61 -41.19
N ASN A 91 17.67 -19.61 -42.05
CA ASN A 91 16.67 -18.96 -42.87
C ASN A 91 16.65 -19.49 -44.31
N SER A 92 17.25 -20.67 -44.51
CA SER A 92 17.31 -21.28 -45.86
C SER A 92 15.92 -21.40 -46.49
N GLY A 93 15.81 -21.09 -47.78
CA GLY A 93 14.57 -21.21 -48.52
C GLY A 93 14.12 -22.66 -48.79
N ASP A 94 14.66 -23.63 -48.09
CA ASP A 94 14.29 -25.06 -48.21
C ASP A 94 12.80 -25.22 -47.80
N LYS A 95 11.98 -25.61 -48.78
CA LYS A 95 10.54 -25.82 -48.60
C LYS A 95 10.19 -26.81 -47.49
N SER A 96 11.09 -27.69 -47.12
CA SER A 96 10.87 -28.69 -46.08
C SER A 96 11.08 -28.10 -44.67
N PHE A 97 11.97 -27.11 -44.50
CA PHE A 97 12.19 -26.43 -43.20
C PHE A 97 11.24 -25.26 -42.91
N GLN A 98 10.74 -24.59 -43.96
CA GLN A 98 9.84 -23.44 -43.80
C GLN A 98 8.67 -23.71 -42.83
N PRO A 99 7.93 -24.83 -42.90
CA PRO A 99 6.82 -25.08 -41.96
C PRO A 99 7.28 -25.13 -40.50
N VAL A 100 8.48 -25.64 -40.23
CA VAL A 100 9.06 -25.72 -38.88
C VAL A 100 9.38 -24.31 -38.39
N ARG A 101 10.04 -23.50 -39.25
CA ARG A 101 10.38 -22.10 -38.94
C ARG A 101 9.11 -21.23 -38.71
N ASP A 102 8.12 -21.32 -39.61
CA ASP A 102 6.89 -20.54 -39.52
C ASP A 102 6.09 -20.88 -38.25
N LYS A 103 6.08 -22.17 -37.89
CA LYS A 103 5.43 -22.58 -36.62
C LYS A 103 6.17 -22.07 -35.41
N LEU A 104 7.51 -22.10 -35.41
CA LEU A 104 8.32 -21.52 -34.35
C LEU A 104 8.01 -20.04 -34.21
N LEU A 105 8.04 -19.25 -35.28
CA LEU A 105 7.70 -17.85 -35.30
C LEU A 105 6.27 -17.58 -34.77
N GLN A 106 5.30 -18.39 -35.18
CA GLN A 106 3.91 -18.27 -34.70
C GLN A 106 3.84 -18.41 -33.18
N VAL A 107 4.53 -19.42 -32.62
CA VAL A 107 4.51 -19.67 -31.17
C VAL A 107 5.24 -18.56 -30.42
N LEU A 108 6.39 -18.12 -30.89
CA LEU A 108 7.17 -17.03 -30.28
C LEU A 108 6.38 -15.73 -30.30
N SER A 109 5.69 -15.39 -31.39
CA SER A 109 4.86 -14.18 -31.51
C SER A 109 3.62 -14.20 -30.61
N SER A 110 3.05 -15.40 -30.35
CA SER A 110 1.82 -15.52 -29.56
C SER A 110 2.05 -15.57 -28.04
N GLU A 111 3.17 -16.10 -27.59
CA GLU A 111 3.45 -16.40 -26.15
C GLU A 111 4.55 -15.50 -25.56
N GLY A 112 5.31 -14.77 -26.40
CA GLY A 112 6.35 -13.84 -25.97
C GLY A 112 7.38 -14.49 -25.04
N GLU A 113 7.77 -13.80 -24.00
CA GLU A 113 8.81 -14.22 -23.05
C GLU A 113 8.49 -15.46 -22.19
N ASN A 114 7.29 -16.03 -22.30
CA ASN A 114 6.91 -17.20 -21.53
C ASN A 114 7.26 -18.52 -22.23
N VAL A 115 8.16 -18.49 -23.23
CA VAL A 115 8.62 -19.65 -24.00
C VAL A 115 10.01 -20.06 -23.54
N ARG A 116 10.23 -21.37 -23.42
CA ARG A 116 11.56 -22.00 -23.27
C ARG A 116 11.85 -22.83 -24.51
N LEU A 117 12.92 -22.49 -25.22
CA LEU A 117 13.34 -23.23 -26.40
C LEU A 117 14.48 -24.18 -26.06
N MET A 118 14.25 -25.47 -26.26
CA MET A 118 15.23 -26.52 -26.07
C MET A 118 15.68 -27.04 -27.46
N ILE A 119 16.99 -26.95 -27.75
CA ILE A 119 17.63 -27.53 -28.95
C ILE A 119 18.15 -28.88 -28.54
N GLN A 120 17.50 -29.92 -29.07
CA GLN A 120 17.83 -31.31 -28.77
C GLN A 120 18.62 -31.93 -29.93
N THR A 121 19.86 -32.30 -29.65
CA THR A 121 20.72 -32.92 -30.66
C THR A 121 21.86 -33.72 -30.03
N ASP A 122 22.29 -34.81 -30.69
CA ASP A 122 23.50 -35.59 -30.34
C ASP A 122 24.74 -35.11 -31.10
N ASP A 123 24.57 -34.20 -32.06
CA ASP A 123 25.67 -33.58 -32.79
C ASP A 123 26.28 -32.42 -32.00
N ILE A 124 27.46 -32.67 -31.43
CA ILE A 124 28.17 -31.68 -30.59
C ILE A 124 28.62 -30.44 -31.36
N ALA A 125 28.91 -30.59 -32.67
CA ALA A 125 29.29 -29.47 -33.51
C ALA A 125 28.19 -28.40 -33.57
N LEU A 126 26.91 -28.80 -33.43
CA LEU A 126 25.77 -27.88 -33.34
C LEU A 126 25.71 -27.15 -32.00
N TRP A 127 26.32 -27.68 -30.93
CA TRP A 127 26.39 -26.99 -29.62
C TRP A 127 27.40 -25.83 -29.60
N GLU A 128 28.40 -25.87 -30.52
CA GLU A 128 29.37 -24.79 -30.68
C GLU A 128 28.74 -23.53 -31.31
N PHE A 129 27.66 -23.71 -32.06
CA PHE A 129 27.03 -22.58 -32.76
C PHE A 129 26.38 -21.58 -31.82
N PRO A 130 26.48 -20.26 -32.12
CA PRO A 130 25.86 -19.20 -31.36
C PRO A 130 24.38 -19.02 -31.73
N TRP A 131 23.54 -20.02 -31.44
CA TRP A 131 22.12 -20.06 -31.81
C TRP A 131 21.31 -18.82 -31.41
N HIS A 132 21.67 -18.12 -30.30
CA HIS A 132 21.07 -16.89 -29.89
C HIS A 132 21.20 -15.73 -30.89
N LEU A 133 22.09 -15.86 -31.90
CA LEU A 133 22.25 -14.91 -33.00
C LEU A 133 21.31 -15.21 -34.18
N TRP A 134 20.56 -16.31 -34.13
CA TRP A 134 19.49 -16.52 -35.10
C TRP A 134 18.46 -15.41 -34.93
N ASP A 135 18.15 -14.67 -36.01
CA ASP A 135 17.26 -13.49 -35.97
C ASP A 135 15.93 -13.78 -35.29
N VAL A 136 15.33 -14.94 -35.56
CA VAL A 136 14.10 -15.43 -34.93
C VAL A 136 14.20 -15.48 -33.39
N LEU A 137 15.32 -15.92 -32.85
CA LEU A 137 15.53 -16.02 -31.41
C LEU A 137 16.01 -14.71 -30.83
N HIS A 138 16.83 -13.97 -31.58
CA HIS A 138 17.31 -12.65 -31.16
C HIS A 138 16.16 -11.66 -30.99
N ASP A 139 15.25 -11.59 -31.97
CA ASP A 139 14.08 -10.69 -31.94
C ASP A 139 13.04 -11.07 -30.85
N ALA A 140 12.94 -12.37 -30.56
CA ALA A 140 12.07 -12.90 -29.51
C ALA A 140 12.72 -12.89 -28.11
N GLU A 141 14.01 -12.52 -28.02
CA GLU A 141 14.79 -12.50 -26.77
C GLU A 141 14.90 -13.85 -26.04
N ILE A 142 14.87 -14.95 -26.80
CA ILE A 142 14.89 -16.32 -26.24
C ILE A 142 16.32 -16.86 -26.15
N GLU A 143 16.69 -17.32 -24.95
CA GLU A 143 17.94 -18.06 -24.74
C GLU A 143 17.77 -19.54 -25.09
N PRO A 144 18.53 -20.07 -26.05
CA PRO A 144 18.46 -21.49 -26.41
C PRO A 144 19.13 -22.39 -25.36
N ILE A 145 18.41 -23.44 -24.96
CA ILE A 145 18.85 -24.46 -24.01
C ILE A 145 19.25 -25.71 -24.81
N PHE A 146 20.43 -26.25 -24.53
CA PHE A 146 20.87 -27.49 -25.20
C PHE A 146 20.45 -28.73 -24.43
N SER A 147 20.13 -29.80 -25.15
CA SER A 147 19.73 -31.08 -24.58
C SER A 147 20.16 -32.25 -25.48
N LYS A 148 20.31 -33.44 -24.91
CA LYS A 148 20.58 -34.69 -25.67
C LYS A 148 19.29 -35.39 -26.08
N VAL A 149 19.35 -36.08 -27.25
CA VAL A 149 18.23 -36.91 -27.74
C VAL A 149 18.13 -38.20 -26.90
N ASN A 150 16.91 -38.65 -26.65
CA ASN A 150 16.60 -39.91 -25.97
C ASN A 150 17.12 -40.10 -24.52
N HIS A 151 17.50 -39.04 -23.81
CA HIS A 151 17.82 -39.16 -22.41
C HIS A 151 16.53 -39.25 -21.57
N LYS A 152 16.54 -40.17 -20.60
CA LYS A 152 15.47 -40.27 -19.60
C LYS A 152 15.47 -39.03 -18.72
N ALA A 153 14.29 -38.58 -18.28
CA ALA A 153 14.19 -37.52 -17.28
C ALA A 153 15.03 -37.89 -16.05
N PRO A 154 15.69 -36.89 -15.42
CA PRO A 154 16.45 -37.13 -14.21
C PRO A 154 15.63 -37.87 -13.15
N HIS A 155 16.28 -38.75 -12.40
CA HIS A 155 15.62 -39.44 -11.30
C HIS A 155 15.09 -38.39 -10.29
N LYS A 156 13.84 -38.53 -9.88
CA LYS A 156 13.31 -37.68 -8.77
C LYS A 156 14.18 -37.90 -7.55
N CYS A 157 14.70 -36.80 -6.99
CA CYS A 157 15.54 -36.85 -5.79
C CYS A 157 14.82 -37.61 -4.68
N GLN A 158 15.46 -38.65 -4.12
CA GLN A 158 14.87 -39.46 -3.06
C GLN A 158 15.10 -38.92 -1.64
N GLY A 159 15.90 -37.88 -1.47
CA GLY A 159 16.26 -37.29 -0.20
C GLY A 159 15.34 -36.14 0.22
N LYS A 160 14.83 -36.18 1.47
CA LYS A 160 14.25 -34.98 2.11
C LYS A 160 15.38 -33.97 2.33
N LYS A 161 15.26 -32.78 1.75
CA LYS A 161 16.13 -31.64 2.07
C LYS A 161 15.90 -31.24 3.53
N ASN A 162 16.92 -31.39 4.34
CA ASN A 162 16.88 -30.98 5.77
C ASN A 162 17.46 -29.57 6.00
N HIS A 163 17.69 -28.79 4.94
CA HIS A 163 18.39 -27.51 5.01
C HIS A 163 17.59 -26.36 4.38
N ASN A 164 17.60 -25.23 5.05
CA ASN A 164 16.94 -23.99 4.64
C ASN A 164 17.82 -23.10 3.76
N GLN A 165 18.86 -23.64 3.15
CA GLN A 165 19.86 -22.90 2.39
C GLN A 165 20.17 -23.63 1.08
N VAL A 166 20.51 -22.88 0.05
CA VAL A 166 21.12 -23.44 -1.17
C VAL A 166 22.57 -23.78 -0.85
N ARG A 167 22.93 -25.05 -0.96
CA ARG A 167 24.29 -25.54 -0.65
C ARG A 167 25.15 -25.59 -1.90
N ILE A 168 26.23 -24.85 -1.86
CA ILE A 168 27.13 -24.68 -3.00
C ILE A 168 28.50 -25.24 -2.62
N LEU A 169 28.92 -26.28 -3.34
CA LEU A 169 30.28 -26.77 -3.31
C LEU A 169 31.13 -26.00 -4.32
N VAL A 170 32.08 -25.21 -3.84
CA VAL A 170 32.98 -24.40 -4.68
C VAL A 170 34.33 -25.07 -4.75
N VAL A 171 34.70 -25.59 -5.95
CA VAL A 171 35.98 -26.19 -6.20
C VAL A 171 36.89 -25.15 -6.87
N MET A 172 37.94 -24.76 -6.15
CA MET A 172 38.96 -23.82 -6.62
C MET A 172 40.12 -24.61 -7.13
N GLY A 173 40.24 -24.73 -8.47
CA GLY A 173 41.31 -25.45 -9.12
C GLY A 173 42.61 -24.66 -9.26
N GLU A 174 43.44 -25.05 -10.23
CA GLU A 174 44.69 -24.35 -10.53
C GLU A 174 44.46 -22.90 -10.95
N ASP A 175 45.23 -21.99 -10.41
CA ASP A 175 45.07 -20.53 -10.56
C ASP A 175 46.18 -19.86 -11.38
N THR A 176 47.04 -20.60 -12.07
CA THR A 176 48.13 -20.05 -12.85
C THR A 176 47.65 -19.07 -13.90
N GLY A 177 47.86 -17.76 -13.66
CA GLY A 177 47.45 -16.66 -14.56
C GLY A 177 45.99 -16.30 -14.51
N ILE A 178 45.22 -16.76 -13.50
CA ILE A 178 43.80 -16.52 -13.31
C ILE A 178 43.50 -16.08 -11.88
N ASN A 179 42.48 -15.20 -11.69
CA ASN A 179 42.08 -14.71 -10.40
C ASN A 179 40.84 -15.42 -9.83
N ILE A 180 40.98 -16.71 -9.56
CA ILE A 180 39.87 -17.51 -9.00
C ILE A 180 39.40 -17.01 -7.61
N LYS A 181 40.28 -16.31 -6.87
CA LYS A 181 39.93 -15.71 -5.58
C LYS A 181 38.87 -14.61 -5.73
N ALA A 182 38.85 -13.90 -6.88
CA ALA A 182 37.82 -12.95 -7.19
C ALA A 182 36.45 -13.62 -7.39
N ASP A 183 36.41 -14.83 -8.01
CA ASP A 183 35.19 -15.60 -8.19
C ASP A 183 34.62 -16.03 -6.84
N LEU A 184 35.45 -16.54 -5.92
CA LEU A 184 35.02 -16.92 -4.58
C LEU A 184 34.53 -15.70 -3.77
N LYS A 185 35.23 -14.57 -3.84
CA LYS A 185 34.82 -13.33 -3.21
C LYS A 185 33.46 -12.87 -3.73
N LEU A 186 33.26 -12.88 -5.04
CA LEU A 186 32.03 -12.51 -5.69
C LEU A 186 30.86 -13.40 -5.27
N LEU A 187 31.04 -14.73 -5.25
CA LEU A 187 30.05 -15.68 -4.74
C LEU A 187 29.68 -15.35 -3.29
N THR A 188 30.68 -15.13 -2.45
CA THR A 188 30.46 -14.87 -1.01
C THR A 188 29.71 -13.56 -0.81
N GLU A 189 30.11 -12.47 -1.47
CA GLU A 189 29.49 -11.14 -1.33
C GLU A 189 28.05 -11.13 -1.84
N LYS A 190 27.80 -11.71 -3.01
CA LYS A 190 26.47 -11.73 -3.64
C LYS A 190 25.48 -12.64 -2.91
N LEU A 191 25.96 -13.78 -2.39
CA LEU A 191 25.08 -14.79 -1.80
C LEU A 191 24.98 -14.73 -0.27
N HIS A 192 25.78 -13.88 0.39
CA HIS A 192 25.76 -13.73 1.85
C HIS A 192 24.37 -13.31 2.40
N GLN A 193 23.63 -12.55 1.63
CA GLN A 193 22.32 -12.01 2.06
C GLN A 193 21.12 -12.91 1.68
N ILE A 194 21.37 -14.01 0.96
CA ILE A 194 20.33 -14.90 0.48
C ILE A 194 20.65 -16.32 0.88
N SER A 195 19.93 -16.88 1.81
CA SER A 195 19.98 -18.28 2.32
C SER A 195 20.89 -19.26 1.56
N ALA A 196 22.18 -18.97 1.45
CA ALA A 196 23.18 -19.80 0.77
C ALA A 196 24.27 -20.27 1.77
N TYR A 197 24.68 -21.53 1.63
CA TYR A 197 25.83 -22.10 2.32
C TYR A 197 26.93 -22.41 1.30
N ILE A 198 28.07 -21.78 1.40
CA ILE A 198 29.20 -21.91 0.49
C ILE A 198 30.30 -22.69 1.18
N LYS A 199 30.73 -23.81 0.59
CA LYS A 199 31.90 -24.57 1.04
C LYS A 199 32.98 -24.51 -0.01
N PRO A 200 34.06 -23.75 0.19
CA PRO A 200 35.17 -23.75 -0.72
C PRO A 200 36.10 -24.94 -0.45
N LEU A 201 36.56 -25.61 -1.52
CA LEU A 201 37.69 -26.54 -1.56
C LEU A 201 38.81 -25.87 -2.37
N ILE A 202 39.93 -25.58 -1.74
CA ILE A 202 41.05 -24.85 -2.34
C ILE A 202 42.23 -25.81 -2.47
N ALA A 203 42.85 -25.93 -3.65
CA ALA A 203 43.95 -26.87 -3.95
C ALA A 203 43.65 -28.30 -3.49
N THR A 204 42.42 -28.75 -3.75
CA THR A 204 41.90 -30.02 -3.27
C THR A 204 42.50 -31.21 -4.04
N SER A 205 42.57 -32.34 -3.39
CA SER A 205 42.89 -33.61 -4.03
C SER A 205 41.66 -34.31 -4.64
N ASN A 206 41.88 -35.24 -5.54
CA ASN A 206 40.83 -36.10 -6.10
C ASN A 206 40.06 -36.84 -5.00
N SER A 207 40.74 -37.35 -3.98
CA SER A 207 40.13 -38.06 -2.86
C SER A 207 39.23 -37.14 -2.03
N GLU A 208 39.68 -35.93 -1.72
CA GLU A 208 38.94 -34.99 -0.93
C GLU A 208 37.67 -34.49 -1.65
N LEU A 209 37.76 -34.18 -2.95
CA LEU A 209 36.62 -33.80 -3.75
C LEU A 209 35.57 -34.92 -3.82
N ASN A 210 36.02 -36.15 -4.05
CA ASN A 210 35.15 -37.31 -4.11
C ASN A 210 34.45 -37.59 -2.76
N ASP A 211 35.21 -37.54 -1.67
CA ASP A 211 34.68 -37.69 -0.30
C ASP A 211 33.62 -36.64 -0.01
N GLU A 212 33.80 -35.38 -0.43
CA GLU A 212 32.86 -34.30 -0.19
C GLU A 212 31.57 -34.47 -1.00
N LEU A 213 31.67 -34.99 -2.23
CA LEU A 213 30.49 -35.33 -3.03
C LEU A 213 29.65 -36.44 -2.38
N TRP A 214 30.26 -37.32 -1.57
CA TRP A 214 29.57 -38.39 -0.86
C TRP A 214 28.99 -37.93 0.51
N ARG A 215 29.67 -37.03 1.19
CA ARG A 215 29.35 -36.69 2.60
C ARG A 215 28.10 -35.84 2.80
N GLN A 216 27.75 -34.98 1.83
CA GLN A 216 26.73 -33.94 2.04
C GLN A 216 25.86 -33.78 0.80
N HIS A 217 24.64 -33.24 1.03
CA HIS A 217 23.76 -32.83 -0.05
C HIS A 217 24.21 -31.47 -0.60
N TRP A 218 24.41 -31.40 -1.91
CA TRP A 218 24.76 -30.19 -2.65
C TRP A 218 23.64 -29.83 -3.62
N ASP A 219 23.34 -28.56 -3.80
CA ASP A 219 22.42 -28.07 -4.82
C ASP A 219 23.13 -27.58 -6.04
N ILE A 220 24.30 -26.94 -5.84
CA ILE A 220 25.15 -26.39 -6.90
C ILE A 220 26.59 -26.88 -6.70
N LEU A 221 27.17 -27.36 -7.77
CA LEU A 221 28.61 -27.56 -7.93
C LEU A 221 29.17 -26.39 -8.76
N PHE A 222 30.08 -25.61 -8.17
CA PHE A 222 30.77 -24.54 -8.88
C PHE A 222 32.24 -24.83 -8.97
N PHE A 223 32.79 -24.75 -10.20
CA PHE A 223 34.23 -24.92 -10.44
C PHE A 223 34.79 -23.61 -11.02
N ALA A 224 35.89 -23.12 -10.44
CA ALA A 224 36.73 -22.06 -11.00
C ALA A 224 38.17 -22.54 -11.11
N GLY A 225 38.76 -22.50 -12.32
CA GLY A 225 40.09 -22.99 -12.56
C GLY A 225 40.31 -23.27 -14.06
N HIS A 226 41.35 -24.03 -14.35
CA HIS A 226 41.60 -24.49 -15.72
C HIS A 226 40.84 -25.76 -16.03
N SER A 227 40.26 -25.85 -17.21
CA SER A 227 39.71 -27.08 -17.78
C SER A 227 40.11 -27.26 -19.26
N SER A 228 40.03 -28.45 -19.74
CA SER A 228 40.31 -28.80 -21.13
C SER A 228 39.44 -29.96 -21.58
N SER A 229 39.11 -29.98 -22.88
CA SER A 229 38.42 -31.07 -23.54
C SER A 229 39.35 -31.73 -24.54
N ASN A 230 39.15 -33.02 -24.82
CA ASN A 230 39.81 -33.65 -25.95
C ASN A 230 39.19 -33.19 -27.29
N ALA A 231 39.82 -33.50 -28.41
CA ALA A 231 39.41 -33.05 -29.74
C ALA A 231 37.97 -33.45 -30.11
N ASP A 232 37.48 -34.55 -29.60
CA ASP A 232 36.15 -35.12 -29.91
C ASP A 232 35.13 -34.77 -28.82
N TYR A 233 35.48 -33.93 -27.82
CA TYR A 233 34.67 -33.57 -26.69
C TYR A 233 34.11 -34.74 -25.86
N THR A 234 34.71 -35.94 -25.99
CA THR A 234 34.27 -37.13 -25.26
C THR A 234 34.82 -37.24 -23.85
N GLU A 235 35.82 -36.43 -23.51
CA GLU A 235 36.44 -36.37 -22.19
C GLU A 235 36.77 -34.94 -21.82
N GLY A 236 36.35 -34.54 -20.61
CA GLY A 236 36.66 -33.26 -19.99
C GLY A 236 37.57 -33.44 -18.77
N LYS A 237 38.58 -32.57 -18.62
CA LYS A 237 39.55 -32.58 -17.50
C LYS A 237 39.45 -31.28 -16.71
N LEU A 238 39.45 -31.39 -15.38
CA LEU A 238 39.56 -30.29 -14.43
C LEU A 238 40.96 -30.30 -13.82
N ALA A 239 41.67 -29.19 -13.86
CA ALA A 239 42.94 -29.02 -13.14
C ALA A 239 42.65 -28.63 -11.70
N LEU A 240 42.91 -29.51 -10.73
CA LEU A 240 42.69 -29.27 -9.30
C LEU A 240 43.87 -28.53 -8.66
N SER A 241 45.09 -28.81 -9.17
CA SER A 241 46.32 -28.13 -8.74
C SER A 241 47.35 -28.19 -9.90
N GLU A 242 48.55 -27.62 -9.75
CA GLU A 242 49.62 -27.68 -10.76
C GLU A 242 50.03 -29.12 -11.12
N THR A 243 49.81 -30.08 -10.23
CA THR A 243 50.24 -31.48 -10.38
C THR A 243 49.08 -32.45 -10.52
N GLU A 244 47.87 -32.06 -10.22
CA GLU A 244 46.73 -32.96 -10.19
C GLU A 244 45.58 -32.48 -11.06
N SER A 245 45.14 -33.34 -11.97
CA SER A 245 43.93 -33.13 -12.78
C SER A 245 43.01 -34.34 -12.69
N ILE A 246 41.72 -34.12 -12.87
CA ILE A 246 40.70 -35.15 -12.76
C ILE A 246 39.74 -35.09 -13.93
N THR A 247 39.24 -36.25 -14.37
CA THR A 247 38.17 -36.38 -15.36
C THR A 247 36.83 -36.60 -14.67
N ILE A 248 35.71 -36.26 -15.31
CA ILE A 248 34.37 -36.57 -14.83
C ILE A 248 34.17 -38.07 -14.62
N LYS A 249 34.82 -38.91 -15.45
CA LYS A 249 34.83 -40.38 -15.27
C LYS A 249 35.40 -40.82 -13.90
N ASN A 250 36.45 -40.16 -13.43
CA ASN A 250 37.01 -40.43 -12.11
C ASN A 250 36.09 -40.03 -10.97
N LEU A 251 35.23 -39.03 -11.16
CA LEU A 251 34.21 -38.53 -10.19
C LEU A 251 32.84 -39.18 -10.37
N LYS A 252 32.68 -40.09 -11.33
CA LYS A 252 31.37 -40.62 -11.76
C LYS A 252 30.48 -41.02 -10.58
N TYR A 253 30.94 -41.87 -9.71
CA TYR A 253 30.15 -42.39 -8.58
C TYR A 253 29.81 -41.33 -7.54
N GLY A 254 30.75 -40.41 -7.24
CA GLY A 254 30.49 -39.29 -6.36
C GLY A 254 29.45 -38.30 -6.92
N LEU A 255 29.55 -38.02 -8.23
CA LEU A 255 28.59 -37.17 -8.93
C LEU A 255 27.21 -37.83 -9.06
N GLU A 256 27.11 -39.11 -9.40
CA GLU A 256 25.85 -39.86 -9.43
C GLU A 256 25.17 -39.85 -8.06
N ASN A 257 25.98 -40.07 -6.99
CA ASN A 257 25.44 -39.92 -5.61
C ASN A 257 24.95 -38.52 -5.35
N ALA A 258 25.73 -37.47 -5.64
CA ALA A 258 25.37 -36.09 -5.41
C ALA A 258 24.09 -35.71 -6.19
N ILE A 259 23.94 -36.17 -7.47
CA ILE A 259 22.75 -35.94 -8.29
C ILE A 259 21.51 -36.62 -7.67
N GLN A 260 21.62 -37.88 -7.23
CA GLN A 260 20.53 -38.59 -6.55
C GLN A 260 20.12 -37.91 -5.25
N HIS A 261 21.03 -37.24 -4.60
CA HIS A 261 20.80 -36.54 -3.34
C HIS A 261 20.51 -35.03 -3.45
N GLY A 262 20.39 -34.49 -4.64
CA GLY A 262 19.86 -33.15 -4.84
C GLY A 262 20.68 -32.18 -5.64
N LEU A 263 21.83 -32.56 -6.17
CA LEU A 263 22.65 -31.71 -7.07
C LEU A 263 21.85 -31.44 -8.35
N LYS A 264 21.51 -30.18 -8.59
CA LYS A 264 20.66 -29.73 -9.69
C LYS A 264 21.42 -28.92 -10.73
N LEU A 265 22.49 -28.24 -10.34
CA LEU A 265 23.20 -27.31 -11.21
C LEU A 265 24.72 -27.50 -11.06
N ALA A 266 25.43 -27.60 -12.16
CA ALA A 266 26.89 -27.46 -12.21
C ALA A 266 27.26 -26.21 -13.02
N ILE A 267 28.14 -25.38 -12.48
CA ILE A 267 28.63 -24.15 -13.12
C ILE A 267 30.15 -24.28 -13.28
N PHE A 268 30.63 -24.30 -14.53
CA PHE A 268 32.05 -24.31 -14.84
C PHE A 268 32.49 -22.94 -15.34
N ASN A 269 33.03 -22.14 -14.42
CA ASN A 269 33.66 -20.86 -14.75
C ASN A 269 35.13 -21.07 -15.15
N SER A 270 35.29 -21.88 -16.17
CA SER A 270 36.57 -22.36 -16.68
C SER A 270 36.61 -22.36 -18.21
N CYS A 271 37.76 -22.60 -18.81
CA CYS A 271 37.93 -22.65 -20.27
C CYS A 271 37.53 -24.01 -20.84
N ASP A 272 36.94 -24.02 -22.05
CA ASP A 272 36.72 -25.27 -22.82
C ASP A 272 35.95 -26.35 -22.02
N GLY A 273 34.69 -26.02 -21.70
CA GLY A 273 33.84 -26.89 -20.87
C GLY A 273 32.98 -27.88 -21.64
N MET A 274 33.09 -28.00 -22.98
CA MET A 274 32.22 -28.83 -23.82
C MET A 274 32.28 -30.31 -23.46
N GLY A 275 33.47 -30.85 -23.25
CA GLY A 275 33.66 -32.23 -22.81
C GLY A 275 33.04 -32.50 -21.43
N LEU A 276 33.14 -31.54 -20.52
CA LEU A 276 32.54 -31.63 -19.19
C LEU A 276 31.00 -31.69 -19.28
N VAL A 277 30.39 -30.82 -20.10
CA VAL A 277 28.94 -30.82 -20.33
C VAL A 277 28.49 -32.17 -20.91
N GLN A 278 29.22 -32.74 -21.86
CA GLN A 278 28.87 -34.02 -22.50
C GLN A 278 28.92 -35.20 -21.52
N GLU A 279 29.95 -35.27 -20.68
CA GLU A 279 30.06 -36.31 -19.67
C GLU A 279 29.00 -36.16 -18.57
N LEU A 280 28.76 -34.94 -18.07
CA LEU A 280 27.72 -34.66 -17.07
C LEU A 280 26.30 -34.89 -17.58
N ALA A 281 26.04 -34.56 -18.86
CA ALA A 281 24.78 -34.88 -19.50
C ALA A 281 24.54 -36.41 -19.50
N SER A 282 25.57 -37.20 -19.66
CA SER A 282 25.48 -38.68 -19.61
C SER A 282 25.16 -39.19 -18.19
N LEU A 283 25.49 -38.42 -17.14
CA LEU A 283 25.11 -38.69 -15.74
C LEU A 283 23.73 -38.16 -15.37
N GLN A 284 22.99 -37.58 -16.34
CA GLN A 284 21.63 -37.01 -16.12
C GLN A 284 21.58 -35.88 -15.10
N ILE A 285 22.61 -35.03 -15.01
CA ILE A 285 22.57 -33.84 -14.20
C ILE A 285 21.45 -32.90 -14.73
N PRO A 286 20.60 -32.29 -13.87
CA PRO A 286 19.51 -31.49 -14.35
C PRO A 286 19.93 -30.30 -15.21
N ALA A 287 20.96 -29.54 -14.79
CA ALA A 287 21.45 -28.39 -15.55
C ALA A 287 22.97 -28.20 -15.44
N VAL A 288 23.59 -27.71 -16.51
CA VAL A 288 25.00 -27.33 -16.55
C VAL A 288 25.15 -25.98 -17.25
N ILE A 289 25.97 -25.09 -16.69
CA ILE A 289 26.49 -23.90 -17.35
C ILE A 289 27.99 -24.09 -17.58
N ALA A 290 28.46 -23.87 -18.79
CA ALA A 290 29.86 -23.93 -19.12
C ALA A 290 30.21 -22.91 -20.21
N MET A 291 31.50 -22.68 -20.45
CA MET A 291 32.00 -21.92 -21.57
C MET A 291 32.32 -22.84 -22.76
N ARG A 292 31.89 -22.46 -23.97
CA ARG A 292 32.10 -23.21 -25.20
C ARG A 292 33.58 -23.31 -25.60
N GLU A 293 34.30 -22.21 -25.36
CA GLU A 293 35.70 -22.05 -25.69
C GLU A 293 36.45 -21.40 -24.54
N ARG A 294 37.73 -21.10 -24.76
CA ARG A 294 38.56 -20.36 -23.78
C ARG A 294 37.99 -18.96 -23.54
N VAL A 295 37.83 -18.58 -22.29
CA VAL A 295 37.21 -17.31 -21.86
C VAL A 295 38.25 -16.40 -21.21
N PRO A 296 38.29 -15.09 -21.57
CA PRO A 296 39.06 -14.10 -20.82
C PRO A 296 38.59 -14.01 -19.37
N ASP A 297 39.52 -13.88 -18.43
CA ASP A 297 39.23 -13.82 -16.99
C ASP A 297 38.19 -12.75 -16.62
N GLU A 298 38.35 -11.55 -17.18
CA GLU A 298 37.41 -10.44 -16.97
C GLU A 298 35.99 -10.79 -17.46
N VAL A 299 35.88 -11.45 -18.61
CA VAL A 299 34.57 -11.85 -19.17
C VAL A 299 33.93 -12.93 -18.31
N ALA A 300 34.73 -13.92 -17.83
CA ALA A 300 34.25 -14.99 -16.97
C ALA A 300 33.72 -14.44 -15.63
N GLN A 301 34.45 -13.50 -15.00
CA GLN A 301 34.05 -12.86 -13.75
C GLN A 301 32.77 -12.01 -13.91
N LYS A 302 32.68 -11.24 -14.98
CA LYS A 302 31.49 -10.43 -15.25
C LYS A 302 30.27 -11.25 -15.64
N PHE A 303 30.46 -12.34 -16.37
CA PHE A 303 29.38 -13.29 -16.61
C PHE A 303 28.85 -13.85 -15.30
N LEU A 304 29.73 -14.31 -14.40
CA LEU A 304 29.33 -14.80 -13.07
C LEU A 304 28.59 -13.74 -12.27
N GLU A 305 29.07 -12.52 -12.25
CA GLU A 305 28.39 -11.40 -11.56
C GLU A 305 26.97 -11.21 -12.07
N TYR A 306 26.79 -11.12 -13.38
CA TYR A 306 25.48 -10.89 -13.99
C TYR A 306 24.55 -12.09 -13.88
N LEU A 307 25.09 -13.29 -13.93
CA LEU A 307 24.35 -14.53 -13.71
C LEU A 307 23.80 -14.58 -12.29
N LEU A 308 24.63 -14.31 -11.28
CA LEU A 308 24.21 -14.31 -9.89
C LEU A 308 23.16 -13.23 -9.59
N ASP A 309 23.31 -12.02 -10.15
CA ASP A 309 22.32 -10.96 -10.03
C ASP A 309 20.96 -11.41 -10.57
N ALA A 310 20.93 -12.01 -11.75
CA ALA A 310 19.69 -12.43 -12.37
C ALA A 310 19.08 -13.69 -11.72
N PHE A 311 19.92 -14.72 -11.48
CA PHE A 311 19.47 -16.01 -10.99
C PHE A 311 19.17 -16.02 -9.49
N ALA A 312 20.11 -15.51 -8.68
CA ALA A 312 20.03 -15.62 -7.23
C ALA A 312 19.30 -14.42 -6.60
N ILE A 313 19.57 -13.19 -7.06
CA ILE A 313 18.97 -11.98 -6.45
C ILE A 313 17.60 -11.68 -7.08
N GLU A 314 17.49 -11.65 -8.42
CA GLU A 314 16.23 -11.38 -9.12
C GLU A 314 15.31 -12.61 -9.21
N ASN A 315 15.84 -13.81 -8.88
CA ASN A 315 15.11 -15.09 -8.95
C ASN A 315 14.50 -15.37 -10.32
N LYS A 316 15.20 -15.04 -11.38
CA LYS A 316 14.84 -15.44 -12.75
C LYS A 316 15.13 -16.92 -12.96
N SER A 317 14.49 -17.53 -13.97
CA SER A 317 14.86 -18.89 -14.41
C SER A 317 16.26 -18.91 -14.97
N LEU A 318 16.90 -20.09 -14.93
CA LEU A 318 18.31 -20.24 -15.30
C LEU A 318 18.58 -19.79 -16.74
N ASP A 319 17.70 -20.15 -17.68
CA ASP A 319 17.73 -19.73 -19.08
C ASP A 319 17.68 -18.21 -19.22
N LYS A 320 16.69 -17.56 -18.60
CA LYS A 320 16.58 -16.09 -18.62
C LYS A 320 17.76 -15.39 -17.95
N SER A 321 18.33 -16.03 -16.92
CA SER A 321 19.49 -15.49 -16.22
C SER A 321 20.75 -15.54 -17.09
N VAL A 322 20.96 -16.64 -17.82
CA VAL A 322 22.06 -16.77 -18.78
C VAL A 322 21.88 -15.78 -19.94
N GLY A 323 20.67 -15.67 -20.50
CA GLY A 323 20.37 -14.72 -21.57
C GLY A 323 20.62 -13.27 -21.14
N LYS A 324 20.16 -12.88 -19.92
CA LYS A 324 20.43 -11.54 -19.38
C LYS A 324 21.92 -11.27 -19.13
N ALA A 325 22.62 -12.25 -18.57
CA ALA A 325 24.06 -12.14 -18.38
C ALA A 325 24.81 -11.98 -19.71
N ARG A 326 24.43 -12.76 -20.73
CA ARG A 326 24.97 -12.71 -22.09
C ARG A 326 24.76 -11.32 -22.71
N LYS A 327 23.55 -10.75 -22.68
CA LYS A 327 23.27 -9.41 -23.19
C LYS A 327 24.17 -8.35 -22.54
N LYS A 328 24.39 -8.44 -21.24
CA LYS A 328 25.30 -7.53 -20.53
C LYS A 328 26.79 -7.71 -20.93
N LEU A 329 27.15 -8.85 -21.50
CA LEU A 329 28.49 -9.08 -22.04
C LEU A 329 28.74 -8.42 -23.41
N ASP A 330 27.71 -7.94 -24.10
CA ASP A 330 27.83 -7.26 -25.40
C ASP A 330 28.85 -6.09 -25.37
N ARG A 331 28.95 -5.38 -24.23
CA ARG A 331 29.93 -4.32 -24.02
C ARG A 331 31.41 -4.80 -24.20
N PHE A 332 31.65 -6.08 -24.08
CA PHE A 332 32.99 -6.67 -24.25
C PHE A 332 33.27 -7.06 -25.69
N GLU A 333 32.28 -7.09 -26.61
CA GLU A 333 32.43 -7.42 -28.02
C GLU A 333 33.44 -6.55 -28.75
N VAL A 334 33.65 -5.29 -28.27
CA VAL A 334 34.65 -4.38 -28.85
C VAL A 334 36.08 -4.90 -28.62
N ASN A 335 36.35 -5.45 -27.43
CA ASN A 335 37.67 -5.94 -27.03
C ASN A 335 37.84 -7.42 -27.27
N TYR A 336 36.78 -8.18 -27.15
CA TYR A 336 36.71 -9.64 -27.25
C TYR A 336 35.54 -10.04 -28.15
N PRO A 337 35.69 -9.98 -29.51
CA PRO A 337 34.62 -10.36 -30.43
C PRO A 337 34.17 -11.80 -30.23
N GLY A 338 32.86 -11.96 -29.97
CA GLY A 338 32.23 -13.22 -29.61
C GLY A 338 32.28 -13.54 -28.11
N ALA A 339 32.56 -12.58 -27.24
CA ALA A 339 32.54 -12.77 -25.78
C ALA A 339 31.15 -13.18 -25.27
N SER A 340 30.11 -12.62 -25.83
CA SER A 340 28.71 -12.94 -25.51
C SER A 340 28.32 -14.37 -25.96
N TRP A 341 29.10 -15.04 -26.87
CA TRP A 341 28.79 -16.37 -27.38
C TRP A 341 29.34 -17.49 -26.50
N LEU A 342 30.29 -17.20 -25.61
CA LEU A 342 31.03 -18.19 -24.83
C LEU A 342 30.14 -18.98 -23.84
N PRO A 343 29.24 -18.35 -23.05
CA PRO A 343 28.40 -19.10 -22.15
C PRO A 343 27.37 -19.96 -22.88
N MET A 344 27.16 -21.18 -22.38
CA MET A 344 26.09 -22.06 -22.81
C MET A 344 25.36 -22.69 -21.63
N ILE A 345 24.12 -23.06 -21.85
CA ILE A 345 23.30 -23.78 -20.89
C ILE A 345 22.85 -25.12 -21.47
N TYR A 346 23.04 -26.17 -20.68
CA TYR A 346 22.53 -27.52 -20.95
C TYR A 346 21.51 -27.86 -19.89
N GLU A 347 20.37 -28.43 -20.27
CA GLU A 347 19.39 -29.01 -19.35
C GLU A 347 18.98 -30.43 -19.84
N SER A 348 18.79 -31.32 -18.88
CA SER A 348 18.26 -32.64 -19.17
C SER A 348 16.78 -32.56 -19.57
N PRO A 349 16.28 -33.44 -20.46
CA PRO A 349 14.89 -33.44 -20.90
C PRO A 349 13.92 -33.57 -19.72
N GLY A 350 12.83 -32.84 -19.77
CA GLY A 350 11.76 -32.90 -18.75
C GLY A 350 12.08 -32.20 -17.44
N VAL A 351 13.16 -31.40 -17.36
CA VAL A 351 13.46 -30.55 -16.21
C VAL A 351 12.58 -29.29 -16.25
N GLU A 352 11.92 -28.98 -15.13
CA GLU A 352 11.21 -27.70 -14.97
C GLU A 352 12.20 -26.54 -14.92
N ALA A 353 11.71 -25.31 -15.20
CA ALA A 353 12.53 -24.10 -15.18
C ALA A 353 13.22 -23.93 -13.83
N LEU A 354 14.55 -24.09 -13.78
CA LEU A 354 15.31 -23.97 -12.54
C LEU A 354 15.41 -22.52 -12.12
N THR A 355 14.97 -22.22 -10.90
CA THR A 355 15.09 -20.90 -10.25
C THR A 355 15.79 -21.05 -8.90
N TRP A 356 16.28 -19.96 -8.32
CA TRP A 356 16.88 -19.97 -6.99
C TRP A 356 15.91 -20.51 -5.92
N ILE A 357 14.65 -20.12 -6.00
CA ILE A 357 13.58 -20.62 -5.11
C ILE A 357 13.36 -22.14 -5.34
N GLU A 358 13.50 -22.66 -6.57
CA GLU A 358 13.41 -24.11 -6.83
C GLU A 358 14.58 -24.88 -6.21
N LEU A 359 15.75 -24.27 -6.09
CA LEU A 359 16.86 -24.84 -5.32
C LEU A 359 16.59 -24.88 -3.82
N LEU A 360 15.78 -23.94 -3.30
CA LEU A 360 15.31 -23.92 -1.89
C LEU A 360 14.16 -24.90 -1.62
N ARG A 361 13.59 -25.56 -2.63
CA ARG A 361 12.40 -26.46 -2.59
C ARG A 361 12.44 -27.63 -1.61
N GLY A 362 13.35 -27.67 -0.66
CA GLY A 362 13.24 -28.57 0.48
C GLY A 362 12.19 -28.15 1.52
N ASN A 363 11.76 -26.90 1.57
CA ASN A 363 10.80 -26.31 2.51
C ASN A 363 9.69 -25.54 1.80
N GLU A 364 8.53 -26.20 1.59
CA GLU A 364 7.31 -25.48 1.14
C GLU A 364 6.89 -24.34 2.06
N GLU A 365 7.22 -24.41 3.35
CA GLU A 365 6.92 -23.37 4.32
C GLU A 365 7.76 -22.09 4.12
N GLU A 366 9.02 -22.18 3.76
CA GLU A 366 9.85 -20.99 3.50
C GLU A 366 9.51 -20.30 2.17
N ARG A 367 9.16 -21.06 1.14
CA ARG A 367 8.63 -20.50 -0.11
C ARG A 367 7.38 -19.66 0.14
N LYS A 368 6.46 -20.16 0.98
CA LYS A 368 5.26 -19.42 1.41
C LYS A 368 5.67 -18.17 2.21
N ARG A 369 6.61 -18.28 3.15
CA ARG A 369 7.13 -17.15 3.95
C ARG A 369 7.75 -16.05 3.09
N PHE A 370 8.67 -16.38 2.20
CA PHE A 370 9.35 -15.38 1.36
C PHE A 370 8.38 -14.67 0.39
N SER A 371 7.46 -15.41 -0.20
CA SER A 371 6.39 -14.84 -1.03
C SER A 371 5.45 -13.93 -0.21
N ILE A 372 5.09 -14.33 1.01
CA ILE A 372 4.27 -13.55 1.93
C ILE A 372 4.99 -12.24 2.31
N TRP A 373 6.28 -12.29 2.68
CA TRP A 373 7.05 -11.12 3.07
C TRP A 373 7.17 -10.09 1.93
N ARG A 374 7.46 -10.52 0.71
CA ARG A 374 7.55 -9.64 -0.46
C ARG A 374 6.20 -8.99 -0.78
N ASN A 375 5.13 -9.77 -0.73
CA ASN A 375 3.78 -9.27 -0.91
C ASN A 375 3.39 -8.28 0.19
N LEU A 376 3.75 -8.57 1.44
CA LEU A 376 3.49 -7.69 2.59
C LEU A 376 4.23 -6.36 2.46
N GLN A 377 5.51 -6.37 2.06
CA GLN A 377 6.28 -5.14 1.82
C GLN A 377 5.64 -4.27 0.73
N THR A 378 5.18 -4.89 -0.36
CA THR A 378 4.48 -4.17 -1.44
C THR A 378 3.18 -3.52 -0.93
N VAL A 379 2.39 -4.24 -0.12
CA VAL A 379 1.17 -3.70 0.49
C VAL A 379 1.49 -2.56 1.45
N LEU A 380 2.49 -2.74 2.31
CA LEU A 380 2.92 -1.71 3.27
C LEU A 380 3.32 -0.41 2.56
N MET A 381 4.14 -0.50 1.51
CA MET A 381 4.54 0.67 0.72
C MET A 381 3.35 1.32 0.01
N ALA A 382 2.53 0.54 -0.69
CA ALA A 382 1.36 1.05 -1.40
C ALA A 382 0.35 1.70 -0.44
N SER A 383 0.07 1.09 0.72
CA SER A 383 -0.84 1.64 1.72
C SER A 383 -0.29 2.91 2.37
N ALA A 384 1.02 2.99 2.62
CA ALA A 384 1.65 4.20 3.15
C ALA A 384 1.56 5.37 2.16
N ILE A 385 1.83 5.12 0.87
CA ILE A 385 1.72 6.14 -0.20
C ILE A 385 0.27 6.61 -0.33
N ALA A 386 -0.69 5.69 -0.42
CA ALA A 386 -2.10 6.03 -0.54
C ALA A 386 -2.59 6.83 0.68
N THR A 387 -2.22 6.42 1.89
CA THR A 387 -2.56 7.15 3.12
C THR A 387 -1.96 8.55 3.12
N GLY A 388 -0.67 8.68 2.80
CA GLY A 388 0.01 9.98 2.72
C GLY A 388 -0.67 10.93 1.72
N ALA A 389 -1.04 10.44 0.55
CA ALA A 389 -1.76 11.21 -0.47
C ALA A 389 -3.14 11.67 0.04
N ILE A 390 -3.91 10.75 0.64
CA ILE A 390 -5.27 11.06 1.12
C ILE A 390 -5.24 12.02 2.32
N VAL A 391 -4.32 11.82 3.27
CA VAL A 391 -4.13 12.74 4.40
C VAL A 391 -3.67 14.11 3.89
N GLY A 392 -2.79 14.16 2.88
CA GLY A 392 -2.39 15.41 2.22
C GLY A 392 -3.56 16.15 1.57
N VAL A 393 -4.38 15.45 0.78
CA VAL A 393 -5.61 16.01 0.15
C VAL A 393 -6.59 16.49 1.22
N ARG A 394 -6.73 15.74 2.31
CA ARG A 394 -7.59 16.11 3.45
C ARG A 394 -7.10 17.39 4.12
N SER A 395 -5.79 17.51 4.41
CA SER A 395 -5.23 18.71 5.05
C SER A 395 -5.37 19.97 4.21
N LEU A 396 -5.51 19.82 2.88
CA LEU A 396 -5.82 20.89 1.93
C LEU A 396 -7.34 21.22 1.84
N GLN A 397 -8.18 20.66 2.71
CA GLN A 397 -9.63 20.86 2.82
C GLN A 397 -10.48 20.25 1.69
N PHE A 398 -9.89 19.58 0.72
CA PHE A 398 -10.63 19.00 -0.41
C PHE A 398 -11.63 17.90 0.00
N LEU A 399 -11.44 17.25 1.14
CA LEU A 399 -12.34 16.19 1.62
C LEU A 399 -13.42 16.71 2.60
N GLU A 400 -13.30 17.92 3.14
CA GLU A 400 -14.25 18.51 4.07
C GLU A 400 -15.69 18.51 3.52
N PRO A 401 -15.95 18.90 2.24
CA PRO A 401 -17.29 18.87 1.63
C PRO A 401 -17.90 17.47 1.52
N LEU A 402 -17.12 16.40 1.66
CA LEU A 402 -17.57 15.01 1.65
C LEU A 402 -17.66 14.43 3.06
N GLU A 403 -16.72 14.76 3.94
CA GLU A 403 -16.66 14.24 5.30
C GLU A 403 -17.80 14.79 6.19
N LEU A 404 -18.14 16.09 6.08
CA LEU A 404 -19.20 16.69 6.89
C LEU A 404 -20.59 16.14 6.54
N PRO A 405 -21.02 16.01 5.28
CA PRO A 405 -22.27 15.35 4.95
C PRO A 405 -22.31 13.87 5.32
N ALA A 406 -21.16 13.16 5.22
CA ALA A 406 -21.07 11.77 5.68
C ALA A 406 -21.27 11.66 7.20
N TYR A 407 -20.70 12.59 7.96
CA TYR A 407 -20.96 12.71 9.40
C TYR A 407 -22.44 12.95 9.70
N ASP A 408 -23.10 13.88 9.00
CA ASP A 408 -24.53 14.16 9.15
C ASP A 408 -25.38 12.93 8.84
N TYR A 409 -24.99 12.19 7.80
CA TYR A 409 -25.66 10.93 7.45
C TYR A 409 -25.54 9.91 8.59
N LEU A 410 -24.36 9.72 9.15
CA LEU A 410 -24.15 8.84 10.30
C LEU A 410 -24.94 9.27 11.52
N MET A 411 -25.01 10.58 11.80
CA MET A 411 -25.80 11.15 12.92
C MET A 411 -27.27 10.79 12.78
N ARG A 412 -27.85 10.84 11.58
CA ARG A 412 -29.26 10.46 11.30
C ARG A 412 -29.52 8.96 11.46
N GLN A 413 -28.49 8.11 11.31
CA GLN A 413 -28.64 6.65 11.43
C GLN A 413 -28.56 6.18 12.90
N ARG A 414 -28.28 7.07 13.85
CA ARG A 414 -28.22 6.72 15.27
C ARG A 414 -29.60 6.30 15.78
N GLN A 415 -29.59 5.44 16.77
CA GLN A 415 -30.84 5.01 17.42
C GLN A 415 -31.51 6.19 18.13
N ALA A 416 -32.85 6.25 18.06
CA ALA A 416 -33.61 7.26 18.74
C ALA A 416 -33.37 7.24 20.27
N GLU A 417 -33.12 8.40 20.83
CA GLU A 417 -32.84 8.60 22.26
C GLU A 417 -34.03 9.19 22.97
N ALA A 418 -34.20 8.84 24.24
CA ALA A 418 -35.21 9.44 25.10
C ALA A 418 -34.94 10.95 25.31
N ILE A 419 -35.99 11.69 25.58
CA ILE A 419 -35.89 13.12 25.97
C ILE A 419 -35.08 13.27 27.27
N ASP A 420 -34.46 14.42 27.45
CA ASP A 420 -33.75 14.77 28.69
C ASP A 420 -34.79 15.18 29.76
N PRO A 421 -34.92 14.40 30.84
CA PRO A 421 -35.91 14.70 31.85
C PRO A 421 -35.58 15.95 32.66
N ARG A 422 -34.37 16.48 32.58
CA ARG A 422 -33.90 17.67 33.34
C ARG A 422 -34.30 18.99 32.70
N ILE A 423 -34.77 18.95 31.41
CA ILE A 423 -35.05 20.16 30.64
C ILE A 423 -36.52 20.20 30.26
N THR A 424 -37.08 21.38 30.33
CA THR A 424 -38.43 21.72 29.85
C THR A 424 -38.36 22.93 28.93
N VAL A 425 -38.91 22.81 27.75
CA VAL A 425 -38.99 23.89 26.76
C VAL A 425 -40.41 24.43 26.75
N VAL A 426 -40.54 25.75 26.94
CA VAL A 426 -41.79 26.47 26.75
C VAL A 426 -41.79 27.00 25.33
N GLU A 427 -42.53 26.34 24.46
CA GLU A 427 -42.63 26.74 23.06
C GLU A 427 -43.58 27.90 22.89
N ILE A 428 -43.18 28.88 22.06
CA ILE A 428 -44.02 29.93 21.54
C ILE A 428 -44.21 29.65 20.06
N ASN A 429 -45.24 28.89 19.74
CA ASN A 429 -45.54 28.50 18.36
C ASN A 429 -46.37 29.59 17.65
N GLN A 430 -46.69 29.40 16.34
CA GLN A 430 -47.41 30.39 15.56
C GLN A 430 -48.79 30.71 16.13
N GLN A 431 -49.54 29.73 16.65
CA GLN A 431 -50.86 29.94 17.24
C GLN A 431 -50.81 30.83 18.49
N GLU A 432 -49.72 30.65 19.27
CA GLU A 432 -49.52 31.45 20.48
C GLU A 432 -49.06 32.87 20.16
N VAL A 433 -48.18 33.01 19.14
CA VAL A 433 -47.84 34.35 18.63
C VAL A 433 -49.10 35.10 18.20
N ASP A 434 -50.00 34.46 17.48
CA ASP A 434 -51.25 35.08 17.02
C ASP A 434 -52.18 35.40 18.19
N LYS A 435 -52.30 34.48 19.18
CA LYS A 435 -53.16 34.66 20.38
C LYS A 435 -52.67 35.78 21.30
N TYR A 436 -51.35 35.92 21.50
CA TYR A 436 -50.74 36.86 22.44
C TYR A 436 -50.23 38.14 21.79
N GLY A 437 -50.82 38.54 20.71
CA GLY A 437 -50.68 39.85 20.12
C GLY A 437 -49.65 39.99 19.00
N GLY A 438 -49.24 38.86 18.35
CA GLY A 438 -48.33 38.84 17.22
C GLY A 438 -46.86 38.80 17.61
N TYR A 439 -46.00 38.81 16.59
CA TYR A 439 -44.54 38.73 16.79
C TYR A 439 -43.88 40.10 16.87
N PRO A 440 -43.04 40.33 17.86
CA PRO A 440 -42.81 39.52 19.05
C PRO A 440 -43.99 39.65 20.04
N ILE A 441 -44.20 38.65 20.92
CA ILE A 441 -45.30 38.69 21.93
C ILE A 441 -45.20 39.93 22.84
N LYS A 442 -46.33 40.35 23.46
CA LYS A 442 -46.43 41.54 24.34
C LYS A 442 -45.58 41.36 25.62
N GLU A 443 -45.09 42.48 26.17
CA GLU A 443 -44.32 42.49 27.42
C GLU A 443 -45.20 42.00 28.61
N SER A 444 -46.49 42.20 28.55
CA SER A 444 -47.43 41.71 29.57
C SER A 444 -47.50 40.16 29.59
N ALA A 445 -47.52 39.50 28.42
CA ALA A 445 -47.49 38.04 28.35
C ALA A 445 -46.17 37.50 28.86
N LEU A 446 -45.06 38.15 28.47
CA LEU A 446 -43.70 37.77 28.91
C LEU A 446 -43.56 37.92 30.42
N ALA A 447 -44.03 39.02 31.02
CA ALA A 447 -44.03 39.25 32.47
C ALA A 447 -44.82 38.17 33.25
N GLU A 448 -45.94 37.74 32.70
CA GLU A 448 -46.74 36.70 33.31
C GLU A 448 -46.08 35.31 33.27
N ILE A 449 -45.45 34.95 32.13
CA ILE A 449 -44.64 33.72 32.06
C ILE A 449 -43.55 33.73 33.12
N VAL A 450 -42.73 34.79 33.13
CA VAL A 450 -41.59 34.91 34.03
C VAL A 450 -42.05 34.79 35.49
N LYS A 451 -43.16 35.47 35.88
CA LYS A 451 -43.72 35.39 37.18
C LYS A 451 -44.23 34.01 37.58
N LYS A 452 -44.89 33.32 36.67
CA LYS A 452 -45.36 31.93 36.88
C LYS A 452 -44.25 30.94 37.00
N VAL A 453 -43.22 31.01 36.12
CA VAL A 453 -42.06 30.14 36.16
C VAL A 453 -41.25 30.37 37.45
N GLU A 454 -41.04 31.61 37.88
CA GLU A 454 -40.41 31.95 39.16
C GLU A 454 -41.07 31.24 40.34
N LYS A 455 -42.44 31.25 40.39
CA LYS A 455 -43.19 30.59 41.43
C LYS A 455 -42.86 29.09 41.58
N TYR A 456 -42.59 28.42 40.50
CA TYR A 456 -42.26 27.00 40.51
C TYR A 456 -40.78 26.69 40.79
N LYS A 457 -39.92 27.70 40.97
CA LYS A 457 -38.50 27.58 41.36
C LYS A 457 -37.70 26.64 40.43
N PRO A 458 -37.49 26.99 39.16
CA PRO A 458 -36.63 26.25 38.28
C PRO A 458 -35.16 26.27 38.77
N ALA A 459 -34.39 25.24 38.48
CA ALA A 459 -32.94 25.23 38.76
C ALA A 459 -32.18 26.23 37.88
N ALA A 460 -32.63 26.43 36.64
CA ALA A 460 -32.20 27.50 35.76
C ALA A 460 -33.36 27.90 34.85
N PHE A 461 -33.48 29.19 34.57
CA PHE A 461 -34.44 29.73 33.64
C PHE A 461 -33.74 30.51 32.53
N GLY A 462 -34.01 30.17 31.29
CA GLY A 462 -33.49 30.84 30.12
C GLY A 462 -34.56 31.42 29.24
N LEU A 463 -34.43 32.72 28.94
CA LEU A 463 -35.28 33.41 28.00
C LEU A 463 -34.52 33.60 26.69
N ASP A 464 -34.80 32.72 25.73
CA ASP A 464 -34.20 32.73 24.38
C ASP A 464 -34.99 33.67 23.46
N ILE A 465 -35.12 34.87 23.94
CA ILE A 465 -35.85 35.97 23.27
C ILE A 465 -35.10 37.28 23.54
N SER A 466 -34.59 37.87 22.47
CA SER A 466 -33.96 39.18 22.58
C SER A 466 -35.01 40.29 22.85
N ARG A 467 -34.77 41.12 23.86
CA ARG A 467 -35.71 42.15 24.30
C ARG A 467 -34.99 43.41 24.79
N ASN A 468 -34.08 43.92 24.04
CA ASN A 468 -33.37 45.15 24.40
C ASN A 468 -34.25 46.40 24.41
N GLN A 469 -35.39 46.41 23.68
CA GLN A 469 -36.40 47.47 23.67
C GLN A 469 -37.82 46.89 23.86
N PRO A 470 -38.75 47.65 24.51
CA PRO A 470 -40.13 47.20 24.56
C PRO A 470 -40.76 47.23 23.15
N ARG A 471 -41.63 46.25 22.87
CA ARG A 471 -42.34 46.20 21.58
C ARG A 471 -43.31 47.35 21.36
N ILE A 472 -44.09 47.66 22.41
CA ILE A 472 -45.08 48.74 22.45
C ILE A 472 -44.65 49.69 23.52
N LYS A 473 -44.69 50.96 23.23
CA LYS A 473 -44.28 52.01 24.19
C LYS A 473 -45.51 52.60 24.88
N ASP A 474 -46.42 51.73 25.34
CA ASP A 474 -47.52 52.14 26.21
C ASP A 474 -47.14 51.91 27.71
N ASP A 475 -47.87 52.56 28.60
CA ASP A 475 -47.58 52.53 30.04
C ASP A 475 -47.75 51.15 30.66
N MET A 476 -48.64 50.32 30.07
CA MET A 476 -48.86 48.93 30.53
C MET A 476 -47.72 48.01 30.17
N ASP A 477 -47.20 48.08 28.93
CA ASP A 477 -46.03 47.28 28.50
C ASP A 477 -44.73 47.76 29.19
N ILE A 478 -44.59 49.07 29.45
CA ILE A 478 -43.43 49.58 30.17
C ILE A 478 -43.46 49.09 31.64
N THR A 479 -44.61 49.03 32.27
CA THR A 479 -44.75 48.51 33.65
C THR A 479 -44.46 47.00 33.67
N ALA A 480 -45.08 46.23 32.77
CA ALA A 480 -44.84 44.81 32.66
C ALA A 480 -43.35 44.46 32.41
N ARG A 481 -42.68 45.27 31.57
CA ARG A 481 -41.22 45.11 31.33
C ARG A 481 -40.43 45.31 32.62
N LYS A 482 -40.70 46.33 33.38
CA LYS A 482 -40.05 46.60 34.70
C LYS A 482 -40.23 45.40 35.64
N ASP A 483 -41.45 44.85 35.70
CA ASP A 483 -41.76 43.73 36.57
C ASP A 483 -40.90 42.48 36.27
N TRP A 484 -40.87 42.04 35.04
CA TRP A 484 -40.10 40.82 34.73
C TRP A 484 -38.60 41.04 34.79
N ILE A 485 -38.09 42.25 34.46
CA ILE A 485 -36.66 42.55 34.60
C ILE A 485 -36.27 42.56 36.10
N GLU A 486 -37.09 43.10 37.01
CA GLU A 486 -36.79 43.00 38.42
C GLU A 486 -36.77 41.56 38.95
N ILE A 487 -37.62 40.65 38.38
CA ILE A 487 -37.53 39.20 38.66
C ILE A 487 -36.20 38.65 38.26
N PHE A 488 -35.71 38.98 37.06
CA PHE A 488 -34.39 38.53 36.59
C PHE A 488 -33.26 39.06 37.47
N LYS A 489 -33.30 40.34 37.86
CA LYS A 489 -32.26 40.93 38.71
C LYS A 489 -32.13 40.27 40.08
N ARG A 490 -33.24 39.82 40.68
CA ARG A 490 -33.24 39.17 42.01
C ARG A 490 -32.92 37.67 41.96
N ASN A 491 -33.13 37.02 40.80
CA ASN A 491 -32.88 35.58 40.62
C ASN A 491 -31.60 35.35 39.81
N LYS A 492 -30.52 34.93 40.45
CA LYS A 492 -29.21 34.70 39.81
C LYS A 492 -29.18 33.56 38.83
N ASN A 493 -30.17 32.66 38.88
CA ASN A 493 -30.34 31.51 37.99
C ASN A 493 -31.26 31.80 36.79
N PHE A 494 -31.58 33.09 36.54
CA PHE A 494 -32.37 33.55 35.41
C PHE A 494 -31.45 34.21 34.37
N TYR A 495 -31.55 33.79 33.10
CA TYR A 495 -30.64 34.18 32.04
C TYR A 495 -31.38 34.73 30.83
N THR A 496 -30.82 35.78 30.22
CA THR A 496 -31.26 36.37 28.95
C THR A 496 -30.18 36.21 27.90
N VAL A 497 -30.45 36.62 26.68
CA VAL A 497 -29.58 36.42 25.51
C VAL A 497 -29.07 37.73 24.92
N CYS A 498 -27.92 37.66 24.27
CA CYS A 498 -27.43 38.66 23.33
C CYS A 498 -26.68 37.98 22.17
N SER A 499 -26.45 38.72 21.07
CA SER A 499 -25.66 38.23 19.96
C SER A 499 -24.49 39.13 19.64
N TYR A 500 -23.35 38.52 19.32
CA TYR A 500 -22.15 39.21 18.87
C TYR A 500 -22.24 39.69 17.40
N GLN A 501 -23.00 38.96 16.58
CA GLN A 501 -23.08 39.21 15.13
C GLN A 501 -23.95 40.43 14.79
N SER A 502 -24.75 40.89 15.74
CA SER A 502 -25.69 41.95 15.46
C SER A 502 -25.05 43.32 15.62
N SER A 503 -24.81 43.99 14.51
CA SER A 503 -24.68 45.44 14.46
C SER A 503 -26.04 46.15 14.71
N ALA A 504 -27.13 45.38 14.70
CA ALA A 504 -28.47 45.85 14.91
C ALA A 504 -28.80 45.98 16.42
N ALA A 505 -29.50 46.99 16.77
CA ALA A 505 -29.93 47.26 18.14
C ALA A 505 -30.77 46.11 18.74
N ASP A 506 -31.32 45.23 17.89
CA ASP A 506 -32.31 44.23 18.25
C ASP A 506 -31.79 43.05 19.10
N TYR A 507 -30.51 42.74 19.01
CA TYR A 507 -29.90 41.65 19.77
C TYR A 507 -28.88 42.09 20.83
N ALA A 508 -28.93 43.36 21.17
CA ALA A 508 -28.13 43.86 22.28
C ALA A 508 -28.72 43.36 23.65
N PRO A 509 -27.88 43.22 24.67
CA PRO A 509 -28.36 42.83 25.99
C PRO A 509 -29.28 43.89 26.57
N LEU A 510 -30.02 43.52 27.62
CA LEU A 510 -30.93 44.41 28.32
C LEU A 510 -30.21 45.66 28.87
N PRO A 511 -30.56 46.86 28.47
CA PRO A 511 -29.89 48.10 28.93
C PRO A 511 -30.09 48.38 30.41
N GLU A 512 -31.08 47.75 31.03
CA GLU A 512 -31.37 47.87 32.45
C GLU A 512 -30.46 47.02 33.35
N PHE A 513 -29.60 46.17 32.76
CA PHE A 513 -28.69 45.33 33.52
C PHE A 513 -27.39 46.08 33.85
N SER A 514 -26.90 45.87 35.08
CA SER A 514 -25.58 46.33 35.48
C SER A 514 -24.47 45.56 34.75
N PRO A 515 -23.24 46.12 34.66
CA PRO A 515 -22.11 45.42 34.05
C PRO A 515 -21.86 43.99 34.58
N LYS A 516 -22.11 43.79 35.88
CA LYS A 516 -21.99 42.47 36.50
C LYS A 516 -23.09 41.53 36.03
N GLN A 517 -24.32 41.99 35.89
CA GLN A 517 -25.41 41.16 35.37
C GLN A 517 -25.21 40.83 33.89
N LEU A 518 -24.66 41.74 33.10
CA LEU A 518 -24.29 41.49 31.70
C LEU A 518 -23.29 40.36 31.56
N THR A 519 -22.43 40.14 32.54
CA THR A 519 -21.45 39.02 32.53
C THR A 519 -22.06 37.76 33.13
N ASP A 520 -22.84 37.85 34.18
CA ASP A 520 -23.27 36.70 35.00
C ASP A 520 -24.64 36.13 34.55
N GLN A 521 -25.51 36.93 33.92
CA GLN A 521 -26.90 36.54 33.59
C GLN A 521 -27.26 36.69 32.11
N VAL A 522 -26.32 37.08 31.29
CA VAL A 522 -26.51 37.17 29.83
C VAL A 522 -25.60 36.17 29.14
N GLY A 523 -26.16 35.34 28.29
CA GLY A 523 -25.38 34.42 27.45
C GLY A 523 -25.47 34.78 25.98
N PHE A 524 -24.40 34.57 25.21
CA PHE A 524 -24.49 34.74 23.77
C PHE A 524 -25.20 33.53 23.14
N VAL A 525 -25.99 33.81 22.09
CA VAL A 525 -26.71 32.77 21.34
C VAL A 525 -26.16 32.53 19.96
N ASP A 526 -25.05 33.16 19.63
CA ASP A 526 -24.46 33.02 18.29
C ASP A 526 -24.10 31.58 18.01
N ILE A 527 -24.58 31.09 16.87
CA ILE A 527 -24.25 29.82 16.29
C ILE A 527 -23.28 30.13 15.15
N PHE A 528 -21.97 30.16 15.46
CA PHE A 528 -20.95 30.53 14.50
C PHE A 528 -20.58 29.35 13.60
N ASP A 529 -20.36 29.67 12.32
CA ASP A 529 -19.49 28.90 11.46
C ASP A 529 -18.21 29.69 11.15
N ASN A 530 -17.19 28.99 10.64
CA ASN A 530 -15.82 29.50 10.49
C ASN A 530 -15.67 30.76 9.64
N ASN A 531 -16.67 31.12 8.86
CA ASN A 531 -16.64 32.30 7.98
C ASN A 531 -17.76 33.26 8.37
N ILE A 532 -17.42 34.22 9.24
CA ILE A 532 -18.26 35.42 9.53
C ILE A 532 -18.60 36.19 8.23
N GLN A 533 -17.93 35.90 7.09
CA GLN A 533 -18.11 36.62 5.84
C GLN A 533 -19.01 35.92 4.81
N ASP A 534 -19.22 34.61 4.91
CA ASP A 534 -20.07 33.86 3.97
C ASP A 534 -21.45 33.56 4.60
N ASN A 535 -22.47 34.28 4.16
CA ASN A 535 -23.89 34.06 4.48
C ASN A 535 -24.47 32.75 3.91
N LYS A 536 -23.70 31.69 3.80
CA LYS A 536 -24.18 30.38 3.37
C LYS A 536 -24.67 29.59 4.58
N HIS A 537 -25.90 29.11 4.54
CA HIS A 537 -26.52 28.21 5.51
C HIS A 537 -25.60 26.98 5.75
N GLN A 538 -24.90 27.01 6.86
CA GLN A 538 -24.04 25.88 7.23
C GLN A 538 -24.70 25.09 8.37
N THR A 539 -24.58 23.77 8.26
CA THR A 539 -25.16 22.85 9.24
C THR A 539 -24.47 22.98 10.60
N VAL A 540 -25.27 23.18 11.68
CA VAL A 540 -24.79 23.32 13.06
C VAL A 540 -24.30 21.96 13.59
N ARG A 541 -22.99 21.80 13.73
CA ARG A 541 -22.35 20.57 14.23
C ARG A 541 -21.45 20.79 15.44
N ARG A 542 -21.31 22.02 15.89
CA ARG A 542 -20.44 22.44 16.99
C ARG A 542 -21.20 23.41 17.92
N GLN A 543 -20.74 23.50 19.16
CA GLN A 543 -21.20 24.53 20.09
C GLN A 543 -20.04 25.25 20.74
N PHE A 544 -20.23 26.50 21.01
CA PHE A 544 -19.33 27.29 21.83
C PHE A 544 -19.73 27.16 23.30
N LEU A 545 -18.73 26.92 24.15
CA LEU A 545 -18.90 27.08 25.61
C LEU A 545 -18.58 28.51 26.01
N SER A 546 -17.50 29.05 25.41
CA SER A 546 -17.13 30.46 25.58
C SER A 546 -16.45 30.99 24.33
N TYR A 547 -16.48 32.32 24.21
CA TYR A 547 -15.77 33.07 23.19
C TYR A 547 -15.09 34.28 23.85
N GLU A 548 -13.86 34.63 23.49
CA GLU A 548 -13.18 35.78 24.06
C GLU A 548 -13.63 37.09 23.39
N PRO A 549 -14.21 38.03 24.15
CA PRO A 549 -14.73 39.28 23.59
C PRO A 549 -13.67 40.13 22.87
N ASN A 550 -12.39 39.93 23.16
CA ASN A 550 -11.29 40.67 22.54
C ASN A 550 -11.09 40.35 21.05
N TYR A 551 -11.66 39.27 20.53
CA TYR A 551 -11.65 38.90 19.11
C TYR A 551 -12.88 39.43 18.35
N LEU A 552 -13.79 40.12 19.02
CA LEU A 552 -15.02 40.61 18.43
C LEU A 552 -14.88 42.02 17.84
N PRO A 553 -15.76 42.36 16.89
CA PRO A 553 -15.87 43.74 16.43
C PRO A 553 -16.09 44.69 17.63
N LYS A 554 -15.33 45.78 17.75
CA LYS A 554 -15.44 46.76 18.81
C LYS A 554 -16.83 47.43 18.95
N SER A 555 -17.71 47.17 18.00
CA SER A 555 -19.09 47.68 17.93
C SER A 555 -20.10 46.79 18.63
N SER A 556 -19.76 45.57 19.06
CA SER A 556 -20.69 44.67 19.73
C SER A 556 -20.98 45.14 21.16
N LYS A 557 -22.25 45.15 21.50
CA LYS A 557 -22.73 45.42 22.87
C LYS A 557 -22.84 44.16 23.73
N CYS A 558 -22.73 42.98 23.11
CA CYS A 558 -22.69 41.70 23.78
C CYS A 558 -21.27 41.47 24.31
N ILE A 559 -21.06 41.50 25.61
CA ILE A 559 -19.76 41.45 26.27
C ILE A 559 -19.56 40.19 27.12
N THR A 560 -20.55 39.30 27.16
CA THR A 560 -20.48 38.07 27.95
C THR A 560 -19.50 37.08 27.30
N PRO A 561 -18.61 36.43 28.07
CA PRO A 561 -17.73 35.42 27.52
C PRO A 561 -18.40 34.04 27.34
N TYR A 562 -19.57 33.81 27.89
CA TYR A 562 -20.21 32.50 28.00
C TYR A 562 -21.42 32.35 27.09
N SER A 563 -21.59 31.17 26.52
CA SER A 563 -22.80 30.85 25.74
C SER A 563 -24.02 30.67 26.67
N PHE A 564 -25.19 30.98 26.14
CA PHE A 564 -26.47 30.81 26.82
C PHE A 564 -26.68 29.36 27.30
N SER A 565 -26.43 28.39 26.45
CA SER A 565 -26.54 26.95 26.76
C SER A 565 -25.60 26.51 27.89
N PHE A 566 -24.38 27.07 27.92
CA PHE A 566 -23.43 26.78 28.98
C PHE A 566 -23.90 27.36 30.32
N LEU A 567 -24.35 28.60 30.35
CA LEU A 567 -24.84 29.23 31.59
C LEU A 567 -26.01 28.46 32.19
N LEU A 568 -26.97 28.01 31.39
CA LEU A 568 -28.09 27.18 31.83
C LEU A 568 -27.64 25.84 32.40
N ALA A 569 -26.76 25.14 31.70
CA ALA A 569 -26.22 23.86 32.17
C ALA A 569 -25.40 24.04 33.46
N PHE A 570 -24.54 25.07 33.51
CA PHE A 570 -23.72 25.38 34.67
C PHE A 570 -24.55 25.73 35.91
N SER A 571 -25.62 26.55 35.74
CA SER A 571 -26.56 26.87 36.79
C SER A 571 -27.22 25.61 37.38
N PHE A 572 -27.69 24.73 36.51
CA PHE A 572 -28.29 23.46 36.93
C PHE A 572 -27.27 22.60 37.70
N LEU A 573 -26.07 22.40 37.16
CA LEU A 573 -25.02 21.57 37.78
C LEU A 573 -24.59 22.16 39.14
N SER A 574 -24.50 23.48 39.23
CA SER A 574 -24.20 24.16 40.48
C SER A 574 -25.30 23.93 41.55
N SER A 575 -26.58 23.89 41.15
CA SER A 575 -27.69 23.54 42.04
C SER A 575 -27.59 22.09 42.54
N GLN A 576 -26.98 21.22 41.80
CA GLN A 576 -26.70 19.80 42.14
C GLN A 576 -25.41 19.64 42.95
N LYS A 577 -24.73 20.71 43.32
CA LYS A 577 -23.45 20.73 44.05
C LYS A 577 -22.31 20.01 43.30
N ILE A 578 -22.33 20.03 41.99
CA ILE A 578 -21.24 19.54 41.16
C ILE A 578 -20.03 20.46 41.28
N GLU A 579 -18.82 19.92 41.22
CA GLU A 579 -17.59 20.69 41.32
C GLU A 579 -17.54 21.86 40.32
N PRO A 580 -17.01 23.03 40.77
CA PRO A 580 -16.97 24.22 39.91
C PRO A 580 -16.07 24.04 38.69
N LEU A 581 -16.32 24.86 37.68
CA LEU A 581 -15.52 24.92 36.48
C LEU A 581 -14.04 25.19 36.79
N GLN A 582 -13.17 24.34 36.33
CA GLN A 582 -11.72 24.53 36.33
C GLN A 582 -11.20 24.67 34.87
N VAL A 583 -10.24 25.54 34.66
CA VAL A 583 -9.63 25.77 33.35
C VAL A 583 -8.15 25.42 33.42
N ASN A 584 -7.73 24.41 32.68
CA ASN A 584 -6.31 24.05 32.59
C ASN A 584 -5.53 25.19 31.91
N GLN A 585 -4.53 25.75 32.59
CA GLN A 585 -3.80 26.91 32.09
C GLN A 585 -2.96 26.63 30.86
N THR A 586 -2.49 25.39 30.69
CA THR A 586 -1.64 24.96 29.56
C THR A 586 -2.47 24.61 28.33
N THR A 587 -3.42 23.69 28.49
CA THR A 587 -4.23 23.16 27.37
C THR A 587 -5.43 24.03 27.05
N LYS A 588 -5.81 24.91 27.96
CA LYS A 588 -7.08 25.70 27.95
C LYS A 588 -8.33 24.85 27.86
N ASN A 589 -8.22 23.55 28.14
CA ASN A 589 -9.39 22.70 28.29
C ASN A 589 -10.14 23.02 29.58
N TRP A 590 -11.45 22.83 29.55
CA TRP A 590 -12.31 23.00 30.70
C TRP A 590 -12.53 21.64 31.38
N GLU A 591 -12.61 21.67 32.70
CA GLU A 591 -13.01 20.53 33.53
C GLU A 591 -14.21 20.93 34.37
N LEU A 592 -15.28 20.15 34.29
CA LEU A 592 -16.51 20.36 35.00
C LEU A 592 -17.05 19.04 35.53
N GLY A 593 -17.17 18.88 36.85
CA GLY A 593 -17.61 17.62 37.45
C GLY A 593 -16.74 16.40 37.07
N GLY A 594 -15.42 16.59 37.00
CA GLY A 594 -14.49 15.54 36.63
C GLY A 594 -14.46 15.17 35.12
N VAL A 595 -15.23 15.90 34.29
CA VAL A 595 -15.27 15.70 32.84
C VAL A 595 -14.47 16.77 32.13
N ILE A 596 -13.53 16.33 31.23
CA ILE A 596 -12.69 17.24 30.45
C ILE A 596 -13.40 17.60 29.15
N PHE A 597 -13.68 18.88 28.94
CA PHE A 597 -14.17 19.44 27.69
C PHE A 597 -12.98 19.88 26.84
N ASN A 598 -12.54 19.00 25.95
CA ASN A 598 -11.39 19.26 25.08
C ASN A 598 -11.78 20.32 24.04
N ARG A 599 -11.01 21.40 23.96
CA ARG A 599 -11.16 22.41 22.93
C ARG A 599 -10.77 21.88 21.57
N LEU A 600 -11.56 22.19 20.53
CA LEU A 600 -11.23 21.83 19.15
C LEU A 600 -10.00 22.60 18.67
N ALA A 601 -9.03 21.86 18.11
CA ALA A 601 -7.89 22.44 17.41
C ALA A 601 -8.30 22.88 15.99
N SER A 602 -7.41 23.61 15.27
CA SER A 602 -7.70 24.06 13.90
C SER A 602 -7.98 22.91 12.94
N HIS A 603 -7.33 21.76 13.16
CA HIS A 603 -7.61 20.52 12.45
C HIS A 603 -8.22 19.53 13.44
N THR A 604 -9.49 19.23 13.29
CA THR A 604 -10.19 18.28 14.16
C THR A 604 -11.29 17.54 13.40
N GLY A 605 -11.23 16.21 13.36
CA GLY A 605 -12.15 15.41 12.56
C GLY A 605 -12.09 15.79 11.08
N GLY A 606 -13.25 15.98 10.45
CA GLY A 606 -13.35 16.46 9.07
C GLY A 606 -12.96 17.94 8.89
N TYR A 607 -12.94 18.73 9.94
CA TYR A 607 -12.57 20.15 9.88
C TYR A 607 -11.08 20.36 9.77
N GLN A 608 -10.67 21.24 8.87
CA GLN A 608 -9.25 21.53 8.60
C GLN A 608 -8.88 23.02 8.73
N SER A 609 -9.84 23.89 9.13
CA SER A 609 -9.63 25.34 9.22
C SER A 609 -10.41 26.02 10.34
N LEU A 610 -10.60 25.34 11.48
CA LEU A 610 -11.20 25.97 12.65
C LEU A 610 -10.29 27.07 13.22
N ASP A 611 -10.85 28.01 13.98
CA ASP A 611 -10.08 29.08 14.60
C ASP A 611 -9.05 28.56 15.63
N GLY A 612 -9.34 27.40 16.25
CA GLY A 612 -8.47 26.77 17.25
C GLY A 612 -8.24 27.59 18.52
N LYS A 613 -8.98 28.70 18.73
CA LYS A 613 -8.79 29.65 19.84
C LYS A 613 -9.96 29.66 20.80
N SER A 614 -11.20 29.62 20.29
CA SER A 614 -12.41 29.59 21.10
C SER A 614 -12.62 28.23 21.79
N SER A 615 -13.38 28.26 22.93
CA SER A 615 -13.75 27.02 23.62
C SER A 615 -14.94 26.38 22.93
N GLN A 616 -14.66 25.65 21.81
CA GLN A 616 -15.65 24.93 21.03
C GLN A 616 -15.55 23.43 21.27
N ILE A 617 -16.71 22.74 21.22
CA ILE A 617 -16.80 21.27 21.22
C ILE A 617 -17.73 20.80 20.09
N LEU A 618 -17.59 19.57 19.67
CA LEU A 618 -18.51 18.92 18.72
C LEU A 618 -19.89 18.75 19.40
N LEU A 619 -20.95 19.06 18.67
CA LEU A 619 -22.31 18.94 19.21
C LEU A 619 -22.83 17.51 19.03
N ASN A 620 -23.02 16.82 20.15
CA ASN A 620 -23.60 15.50 20.21
C ASN A 620 -25.11 15.59 20.36
N TYR A 621 -25.81 15.79 19.25
CA TYR A 621 -27.26 15.82 19.26
C TYR A 621 -27.86 14.57 19.91
N ARG A 622 -28.94 14.70 20.68
CA ARG A 622 -29.83 13.54 20.92
C ARG A 622 -30.45 13.13 19.58
N ALA A 623 -30.52 11.82 19.32
CA ALA A 623 -31.23 11.31 18.14
C ALA A 623 -32.76 11.44 18.29
N ASN A 624 -33.18 12.65 18.63
CA ASN A 624 -34.57 13.10 18.82
C ASN A 624 -34.61 14.60 18.53
N PRO A 625 -35.34 15.08 17.51
CA PRO A 625 -35.40 16.51 17.15
C PRO A 625 -35.89 17.41 18.28
N ARG A 626 -36.66 16.87 19.20
CA ARG A 626 -37.20 17.56 20.39
C ARG A 626 -36.70 16.87 21.65
N PRO A 627 -35.49 17.20 22.13
CA PRO A 627 -34.80 16.45 23.18
C PRO A 627 -35.31 16.68 24.61
N ALA A 628 -36.33 17.48 24.81
CA ALA A 628 -36.83 17.85 26.13
C ALA A 628 -38.38 17.78 26.24
N LYS A 629 -38.88 17.92 27.45
CA LYS A 629 -40.32 18.03 27.69
C LYS A 629 -40.84 19.35 27.11
N ILE A 630 -41.95 19.29 26.39
CA ILE A 630 -42.61 20.44 25.77
C ILE A 630 -43.76 20.89 26.66
N VAL A 631 -43.87 22.18 26.82
CA VAL A 631 -44.98 22.87 27.46
C VAL A 631 -45.38 24.07 26.59
N SER A 632 -46.65 24.28 26.34
CA SER A 632 -47.06 25.45 25.57
C SER A 632 -47.08 26.72 26.45
N LEU A 633 -46.84 27.86 25.83
CA LEU A 633 -47.01 29.16 26.49
C LEU A 633 -48.38 29.26 27.13
N THR A 634 -49.42 28.86 26.40
CA THR A 634 -50.81 28.91 26.86
C THR A 634 -51.01 28.07 28.13
N ASP A 635 -50.47 26.87 28.21
CA ASP A 635 -50.59 25.99 29.38
C ASP A 635 -49.97 26.61 30.64
N ILE A 636 -48.87 27.34 30.52
CA ILE A 636 -48.26 28.07 31.61
C ILE A 636 -49.21 29.20 32.05
N LEU A 637 -49.70 30.01 31.10
CA LEU A 637 -50.53 31.15 31.37
C LEU A 637 -51.91 30.76 31.99
N GLU A 638 -52.47 29.63 31.59
CA GLU A 638 -53.69 29.05 32.11
C GLU A 638 -53.47 28.22 33.40
N GLY A 639 -52.25 28.05 33.88
CA GLY A 639 -51.95 27.29 35.09
C GLY A 639 -52.14 25.77 34.96
N LYS A 640 -52.13 25.22 33.72
CA LYS A 640 -52.38 23.81 33.45
C LYS A 640 -51.09 22.95 33.59
N VAL A 641 -49.95 23.59 33.82
CA VAL A 641 -48.66 22.93 33.96
C VAL A 641 -48.47 22.42 35.37
N SER A 642 -48.10 21.14 35.51
CA SER A 642 -47.75 20.56 36.80
C SER A 642 -46.46 21.18 37.35
N GLU A 643 -46.35 21.38 38.66
CA GLU A 643 -45.12 21.86 39.32
C GLU A 643 -43.88 21.04 38.92
N ASN A 644 -44.01 19.72 38.85
CA ASN A 644 -42.92 18.81 38.48
C ASN A 644 -42.39 18.99 37.05
N ALA A 645 -43.07 19.72 36.19
CA ALA A 645 -42.63 20.05 34.85
C ALA A 645 -41.62 21.20 34.84
N ILE A 646 -41.57 22.02 35.88
CA ILE A 646 -40.74 23.24 35.95
C ILE A 646 -39.76 23.19 37.14
N LYS A 647 -40.21 22.71 38.29
CA LYS A 647 -39.42 22.69 39.52
C LYS A 647 -38.13 21.89 39.36
N ASP A 648 -37.04 22.46 39.85
CA ASP A 648 -35.71 21.87 39.85
C ASP A 648 -35.21 21.43 38.44
N ARG A 649 -35.76 22.02 37.37
CA ARG A 649 -35.39 21.79 35.98
C ARG A 649 -34.75 23.01 35.33
N VAL A 650 -34.09 22.81 34.23
CA VAL A 650 -33.75 23.88 33.29
C VAL A 650 -34.99 24.17 32.47
N VAL A 651 -35.43 25.39 32.47
CA VAL A 651 -36.60 25.86 31.70
C VAL A 651 -36.12 26.83 30.64
N ILE A 652 -36.40 26.54 29.36
CA ILE A 652 -36.03 27.42 28.25
C ILE A 652 -37.30 27.88 27.55
N VAL A 653 -37.45 29.19 27.39
CA VAL A 653 -38.58 29.82 26.67
C VAL A 653 -38.07 30.39 25.39
N GLY A 654 -38.65 30.00 24.26
CA GLY A 654 -38.22 30.46 22.94
C GLY A 654 -39.26 30.25 21.84
N TYR A 655 -39.03 30.88 20.70
CA TYR A 655 -39.91 30.77 19.54
C TYR A 655 -39.67 29.52 18.76
N THR A 656 -40.77 28.88 18.31
CA THR A 656 -40.82 27.87 17.30
C THR A 656 -41.73 28.27 16.12
N ALA A 657 -42.22 29.51 16.15
CA ALA A 657 -43.06 30.10 15.13
C ALA A 657 -42.22 30.52 13.91
N GLU A 658 -42.68 30.18 12.69
CA GLU A 658 -42.00 30.54 11.45
C GLU A 658 -41.74 32.05 11.29
N VAL A 659 -42.62 32.87 11.82
CA VAL A 659 -42.47 34.34 11.79
C VAL A 659 -41.19 34.82 12.50
N ALA A 660 -40.64 34.04 13.42
CA ALA A 660 -39.41 34.40 14.14
C ALA A 660 -38.16 34.26 13.22
N ARG A 661 -38.22 33.44 12.17
CA ARG A 661 -37.13 33.18 11.26
C ARG A 661 -35.82 32.76 11.95
N ASP A 662 -35.97 31.93 12.99
CA ASP A 662 -34.88 31.45 13.85
C ASP A 662 -34.63 29.96 13.60
N ASP A 663 -34.57 29.55 12.33
CA ASP A 663 -34.33 28.18 11.92
C ASP A 663 -32.93 28.03 11.36
N PHE A 664 -32.27 26.97 11.78
CA PHE A 664 -30.91 26.63 11.36
C PHE A 664 -30.83 25.22 10.76
N ASP A 665 -29.95 25.03 9.81
CA ASP A 665 -29.67 23.71 9.27
C ASP A 665 -28.89 22.88 10.32
N THR A 666 -29.35 21.65 10.55
CA THR A 666 -28.72 20.66 11.45
C THR A 666 -28.58 19.32 10.76
N PRO A 667 -27.81 18.37 11.31
CA PRO A 667 -27.80 17.00 10.80
C PRO A 667 -29.17 16.35 10.67
N TYR A 668 -30.15 16.81 11.46
CA TYR A 668 -31.54 16.32 11.48
C TYR A 668 -32.53 17.19 10.66
N GLY A 669 -32.02 18.08 9.81
CA GLY A 669 -32.80 19.05 9.05
C GLY A 669 -32.90 20.41 9.71
N GLN A 670 -33.81 21.25 9.25
CA GLN A 670 -34.05 22.57 9.82
C GLN A 670 -34.61 22.45 11.23
N MET A 671 -34.12 23.29 12.15
CA MET A 671 -34.46 23.24 13.55
C MET A 671 -34.44 24.65 14.15
N PRO A 672 -35.49 25.06 14.91
CA PRO A 672 -35.54 26.34 15.65
C PRO A 672 -34.39 26.44 16.65
N GLY A 673 -33.83 27.66 16.82
CA GLY A 673 -32.71 27.95 17.71
C GLY A 673 -32.92 27.47 19.15
N VAL A 674 -34.12 27.63 19.69
CA VAL A 674 -34.47 27.13 21.03
C VAL A 674 -34.22 25.63 21.20
N TRP A 675 -34.45 24.81 20.18
CA TRP A 675 -34.17 23.37 20.22
C TRP A 675 -32.68 23.07 20.10
N ILE A 676 -31.93 23.87 19.33
CA ILE A 676 -30.49 23.77 19.25
C ILE A 676 -29.85 24.07 20.60
N HIS A 677 -30.26 25.18 21.26
CA HIS A 677 -29.79 25.50 22.60
C HIS A 677 -30.18 24.44 23.63
N THR A 678 -31.34 23.79 23.45
CA THR A 678 -31.75 22.65 24.27
C THR A 678 -30.83 21.45 24.09
N HIS A 679 -30.44 21.10 22.85
CA HIS A 679 -29.47 20.05 22.58
C HIS A 679 -28.09 20.36 23.17
N MET A 680 -27.62 21.58 23.00
CA MET A 680 -26.37 22.07 23.58
C MET A 680 -26.35 21.96 25.10
N THR A 681 -27.42 22.43 25.77
CA THR A 681 -27.58 22.32 27.22
C THR A 681 -27.64 20.87 27.69
N SER A 682 -28.43 20.03 27.00
CA SER A 682 -28.55 18.60 27.29
C SER A 682 -27.25 17.85 27.14
N GLN A 683 -26.42 18.20 26.15
CA GLN A 683 -25.09 17.58 25.96
C GLN A 683 -24.19 17.84 27.18
N ILE A 684 -24.13 19.07 27.66
CA ILE A 684 -23.30 19.44 28.83
C ILE A 684 -23.77 18.67 30.07
N LEU A 685 -25.10 18.71 30.35
CA LEU A 685 -25.68 17.98 31.46
C LEU A 685 -25.42 16.47 31.40
N SER A 686 -25.63 15.88 30.24
CA SER A 686 -25.40 14.43 30.04
C SER A 686 -23.96 14.04 30.16
N ALA A 687 -23.04 14.85 29.61
CA ALA A 687 -21.60 14.55 29.68
C ALA A 687 -21.12 14.49 31.13
N VAL A 688 -21.66 15.37 32.02
CA VAL A 688 -21.28 15.41 33.44
C VAL A 688 -22.02 14.37 34.27
N MET A 689 -23.32 14.19 34.04
CA MET A 689 -24.17 13.38 34.94
C MET A 689 -24.44 11.96 34.44
N ASP A 690 -24.41 11.73 33.13
CA ASP A 690 -24.77 10.45 32.53
C ASP A 690 -23.52 9.70 31.96
N ASN A 691 -22.30 10.17 32.23
CA ASN A 691 -21.06 9.53 31.81
C ASN A 691 -20.88 8.16 32.53
N PRO A 692 -20.50 7.05 31.84
CA PRO A 692 -20.08 6.97 30.43
C PRO A 692 -21.22 6.70 29.41
N LYS A 693 -22.48 6.65 29.83
CA LYS A 693 -23.60 6.31 28.92
C LYS A 693 -23.76 7.31 27.79
N ARG A 694 -23.45 8.58 28.05
CA ARG A 694 -23.54 9.65 27.06
C ARG A 694 -22.34 10.60 27.12
N PRO A 695 -21.15 10.13 26.59
CA PRO A 695 -19.94 10.93 26.63
C PRO A 695 -20.01 12.14 25.69
N LEU A 696 -19.08 13.07 25.87
CA LEU A 696 -18.82 14.11 24.88
C LEU A 696 -18.40 13.44 23.55
N LEU A 697 -18.81 14.06 22.45
CA LEU A 697 -18.37 13.64 21.12
C LEU A 697 -16.92 14.10 20.90
N TRP A 698 -16.07 13.20 20.52
CA TRP A 698 -14.66 13.46 20.25
C TRP A 698 -14.16 12.71 19.00
N VAL A 699 -12.96 13.07 18.55
CA VAL A 699 -12.24 12.45 17.43
C VAL A 699 -11.18 11.46 17.92
N LEU A 700 -10.51 10.78 17.02
CA LEU A 700 -9.35 9.94 17.35
C LEU A 700 -8.21 10.79 17.96
N PRO A 701 -7.28 10.17 18.69
CA PRO A 701 -6.17 10.87 19.32
C PRO A 701 -5.38 11.74 18.32
N GLN A 702 -5.08 12.97 18.72
CA GLN A 702 -4.32 13.94 17.95
C GLN A 702 -3.38 14.75 18.84
N TRP A 703 -2.31 15.32 18.26
CA TRP A 703 -1.39 16.24 18.92
C TRP A 703 -1.52 17.63 18.28
N GLY A 704 -2.29 18.52 18.91
CA GLY A 704 -2.64 19.80 18.30
C GLY A 704 -3.32 19.58 16.94
N ASN A 705 -2.70 20.05 15.86
CA ASN A 705 -3.22 19.91 14.50
C ASN A 705 -2.86 18.58 13.83
N LEU A 706 -2.00 17.77 14.43
CA LEU A 706 -1.59 16.48 13.86
C LEU A 706 -2.59 15.37 14.23
N GLN A 707 -3.45 15.03 13.30
CA GLN A 707 -4.51 13.99 13.42
C GLN A 707 -3.91 12.58 13.19
N TRP A 708 -2.93 12.17 14.02
CA TRP A 708 -2.23 10.90 13.84
C TRP A 708 -3.14 9.68 14.01
N GLY A 709 -4.14 9.75 14.89
CA GLY A 709 -5.09 8.65 15.08
C GLY A 709 -5.95 8.42 13.83
N ASP A 710 -6.41 9.50 13.18
CA ASP A 710 -7.13 9.43 11.92
C ASP A 710 -6.23 8.83 10.82
N ALA A 711 -4.96 9.26 10.73
CA ALA A 711 -4.00 8.76 9.76
C ALA A 711 -3.75 7.24 9.93
N VAL A 712 -3.62 6.75 11.17
CA VAL A 712 -3.49 5.32 11.46
C VAL A 712 -4.74 4.55 11.04
N PHE A 713 -5.92 5.07 11.35
CA PHE A 713 -7.17 4.42 10.97
C PHE A 713 -7.34 4.35 9.45
N VAL A 714 -7.03 5.43 8.73
CA VAL A 714 -7.01 5.48 7.26
C VAL A 714 -6.01 4.47 6.69
N TRP A 715 -4.80 4.39 7.29
CA TRP A 715 -3.79 3.43 6.88
C TRP A 715 -4.21 1.97 7.08
N LEU A 716 -4.90 1.64 8.16
CA LEU A 716 -5.42 0.28 8.39
C LEU A 716 -6.38 -0.14 7.26
N TRP A 717 -7.23 0.77 6.79
CA TRP A 717 -8.14 0.49 5.68
C TRP A 717 -7.42 0.46 4.31
N ALA A 718 -6.42 1.33 4.10
CA ALA A 718 -5.53 1.25 2.96
C ALA A 718 -4.80 -0.10 2.89
N PHE A 719 -4.25 -0.54 4.03
CA PHE A 719 -3.59 -1.83 4.15
C PHE A 719 -4.54 -3.00 3.86
N THR A 720 -5.76 -2.95 4.41
CA THR A 720 -6.82 -3.94 4.13
C THR A 720 -7.10 -4.03 2.63
N GLY A 721 -7.29 -2.90 1.94
CA GLY A 721 -7.48 -2.86 0.48
C GLY A 721 -6.34 -3.54 -0.29
N GLY A 722 -5.11 -3.31 0.13
CA GLY A 722 -3.93 -3.96 -0.46
C GLY A 722 -3.90 -5.48 -0.23
N VAL A 723 -4.22 -5.92 0.98
CA VAL A 723 -4.30 -7.35 1.35
C VAL A 723 -5.37 -8.06 0.52
N LEU A 724 -6.55 -7.47 0.37
CA LEU A 724 -7.63 -8.05 -0.43
C LEU A 724 -7.20 -8.33 -1.87
N VAL A 725 -6.49 -7.41 -2.52
CA VAL A 725 -6.00 -7.59 -3.90
C VAL A 725 -4.97 -8.71 -4.03
N ILE A 726 -4.19 -8.98 -2.98
CA ILE A 726 -3.18 -10.04 -3.03
C ILE A 726 -3.81 -11.42 -2.87
N TYR A 727 -4.76 -11.57 -1.96
CA TYR A 727 -5.27 -12.88 -1.54
C TYR A 727 -6.60 -13.28 -2.20
N VAL A 728 -7.39 -12.32 -2.71
CA VAL A 728 -8.70 -12.61 -3.32
C VAL A 728 -8.61 -12.72 -4.83
N ARG A 729 -9.01 -13.87 -5.37
CA ARG A 729 -9.11 -14.17 -6.81
C ARG A 729 -10.38 -15.01 -7.02
N PRO A 730 -11.14 -14.89 -8.11
CA PRO A 730 -11.01 -13.99 -9.25
C PRO A 730 -11.55 -12.56 -8.96
N ARG A 731 -11.51 -11.68 -9.96
CA ARG A 731 -11.88 -10.23 -9.83
C ARG A 731 -13.30 -10.00 -9.28
N LEU A 732 -14.27 -10.84 -9.61
CA LEU A 732 -15.64 -10.73 -9.09
C LEU A 732 -15.67 -10.88 -7.56
N HIS A 733 -14.94 -11.83 -7.01
CA HIS A 733 -14.84 -12.01 -5.55
C HIS A 733 -14.17 -10.80 -4.88
N LEU A 734 -13.18 -10.19 -5.53
CA LEU A 734 -12.53 -8.98 -5.03
C LEU A 734 -13.54 -7.83 -4.89
N THR A 735 -14.41 -7.61 -5.88
CA THR A 735 -15.45 -6.58 -5.82
C THR A 735 -16.40 -6.85 -4.66
N ILE A 736 -16.91 -8.09 -4.51
CA ILE A 736 -17.80 -8.48 -3.43
C ILE A 736 -17.14 -8.24 -2.06
N VAL A 737 -15.92 -8.70 -1.87
CA VAL A 737 -15.20 -8.55 -0.58
C VAL A 737 -14.88 -7.08 -0.28
N THR A 738 -14.59 -6.25 -1.31
CA THR A 738 -14.40 -4.80 -1.13
C THR A 738 -15.71 -4.13 -0.71
N CYS A 739 -16.86 -4.51 -1.27
CA CYS A 739 -18.18 -4.03 -0.83
C CYS A 739 -18.46 -4.44 0.62
N VAL A 740 -18.17 -5.67 1.01
CA VAL A 740 -18.30 -6.14 2.40
C VAL A 740 -17.38 -5.35 3.33
N ALA A 741 -16.13 -5.10 2.94
CA ALA A 741 -15.19 -4.29 3.74
C ALA A 741 -15.68 -2.84 3.91
N SER A 742 -16.24 -2.23 2.85
CA SER A 742 -16.84 -0.90 2.91
C SER A 742 -18.08 -0.84 3.82
N PHE A 743 -18.90 -1.89 3.78
CA PHE A 743 -20.04 -2.05 4.68
C PHE A 743 -19.61 -2.18 6.15
N LEU A 744 -18.57 -2.96 6.42
CA LEU A 744 -17.99 -3.08 7.76
C LEU A 744 -17.39 -1.76 8.24
N LEU A 745 -16.67 -1.03 7.38
CA LEU A 745 -16.16 0.31 7.69
C LEU A 745 -17.29 1.25 8.11
N TYR A 746 -18.39 1.27 7.34
CA TYR A 746 -19.56 2.07 7.66
C TYR A 746 -20.13 1.73 9.05
N HIS A 747 -20.34 0.43 9.33
CA HIS A 747 -20.88 0.00 10.63
C HIS A 747 -19.94 0.29 11.80
N ILE A 748 -18.61 0.14 11.60
CA ILE A 748 -17.62 0.50 12.62
C ILE A 748 -17.70 2.01 12.91
N CYS A 749 -17.76 2.86 11.88
CA CYS A 749 -17.85 4.31 12.05
C CYS A 749 -19.16 4.70 12.75
N LEU A 750 -20.30 4.06 12.43
CA LEU A 750 -21.59 4.30 13.07
C LEU A 750 -21.57 3.88 14.54
N GLU A 751 -21.04 2.71 14.85
CA GLU A 751 -20.94 2.23 16.23
C GLU A 751 -19.99 3.09 17.09
N MET A 752 -18.86 3.49 16.54
CA MET A 752 -17.95 4.42 17.20
C MET A 752 -18.63 5.77 17.46
N LEU A 753 -19.43 6.27 16.52
CA LEU A 753 -20.20 7.49 16.71
C LEU A 753 -21.25 7.36 17.80
N ASN A 754 -21.92 6.20 17.92
CA ASN A 754 -22.83 5.89 19.04
C ASN A 754 -22.10 5.95 20.39
N GLN A 755 -20.81 5.54 20.41
CA GLN A 755 -19.96 5.61 21.60
C GLN A 755 -19.30 6.98 21.80
N GLY A 756 -19.67 8.00 21.04
CA GLY A 756 -19.14 9.36 21.14
C GLY A 756 -17.79 9.58 20.43
N ARG A 757 -17.45 8.78 19.43
CA ARG A 757 -16.20 8.95 18.67
C ARG A 757 -16.47 9.11 17.18
N TRP A 758 -16.08 10.23 16.63
CA TRP A 758 -16.15 10.48 15.18
C TRP A 758 -14.93 9.92 14.47
N MET A 759 -15.16 8.96 13.57
CA MET A 759 -14.13 8.29 12.77
C MET A 759 -14.12 8.82 11.32
N PRO A 760 -12.95 8.87 10.65
CA PRO A 760 -12.84 9.38 9.28
C PRO A 760 -13.34 8.35 8.24
N LEU A 761 -14.66 8.28 8.02
CA LEU A 761 -15.29 7.33 7.08
C LEU A 761 -14.83 7.55 5.64
N VAL A 762 -14.93 8.78 5.13
CA VAL A 762 -14.62 9.08 3.71
C VAL A 762 -13.15 8.87 3.37
N PRO A 763 -12.18 9.40 4.14
CA PRO A 763 -10.76 9.14 3.87
C PRO A 763 -10.42 7.65 3.89
N SER A 764 -11.01 6.90 4.82
CA SER A 764 -10.77 5.45 4.95
C SER A 764 -11.34 4.65 3.77
N ALA A 765 -12.54 5.00 3.31
CA ALA A 765 -13.14 4.37 2.13
C ALA A 765 -12.33 4.66 0.86
N LEU A 766 -11.87 5.90 0.68
CA LEU A 766 -11.00 6.27 -0.43
C LEU A 766 -9.65 5.52 -0.36
N ALA A 767 -9.07 5.37 0.82
CA ALA A 767 -7.82 4.67 1.03
C ALA A 767 -7.93 3.17 0.71
N LEU A 768 -9.01 2.52 1.15
CA LEU A 768 -9.32 1.13 0.82
C LEU A 768 -9.35 0.90 -0.70
N VAL A 769 -10.08 1.75 -1.42
CA VAL A 769 -10.26 1.63 -2.88
C VAL A 769 -9.00 2.05 -3.64
N ALA A 770 -8.36 3.14 -3.26
CA ALA A 770 -7.16 3.65 -3.95
C ALA A 770 -5.99 2.66 -3.88
N THR A 771 -5.73 2.08 -2.70
CA THR A 771 -4.66 1.08 -2.55
C THR A 771 -4.99 -0.18 -3.33
N GLY A 772 -6.24 -0.65 -3.28
CA GLY A 772 -6.69 -1.80 -4.04
C GLY A 772 -6.54 -1.59 -5.55
N SER A 773 -7.06 -0.49 -6.07
CA SER A 773 -6.98 -0.15 -7.50
C SER A 773 -5.55 0.05 -7.97
N GLY A 774 -4.72 0.76 -7.20
CA GLY A 774 -3.31 0.99 -7.51
C GLY A 774 -2.52 -0.32 -7.66
N LEU A 775 -2.71 -1.27 -6.76
CA LEU A 775 -2.06 -2.58 -6.83
C LEU A 775 -2.58 -3.45 -7.99
N VAL A 776 -3.87 -3.37 -8.35
CA VAL A 776 -4.40 -4.03 -9.54
C VAL A 776 -3.76 -3.47 -10.80
N ILE A 777 -3.68 -2.14 -10.94
CA ILE A 777 -3.04 -1.47 -12.07
C ILE A 777 -1.55 -1.84 -12.14
N HIS A 778 -0.85 -1.82 -11.02
CA HIS A 778 0.56 -2.20 -10.95
C HIS A 778 0.80 -3.64 -11.43
N LYS A 779 -0.02 -4.60 -10.99
CA LYS A 779 0.05 -6.00 -11.45
C LYS A 779 -0.25 -6.13 -12.95
N ILE A 780 -1.21 -5.36 -13.49
CA ILE A 780 -1.52 -5.36 -14.91
C ILE A 780 -0.37 -4.74 -15.71
N SER A 781 0.24 -3.66 -15.21
CA SER A 781 1.39 -3.01 -15.82
C SER A 781 2.62 -3.93 -15.85
N GLN A 782 2.92 -4.61 -14.74
CA GLN A 782 4.00 -5.62 -14.71
C GLN A 782 3.77 -6.77 -15.69
N ASN A 783 2.51 -7.14 -15.91
CA ASN A 783 2.17 -8.18 -16.90
C ASN A 783 2.14 -7.65 -18.35
N ARG A 784 2.26 -6.34 -18.58
CA ARG A 784 2.21 -5.68 -19.89
C ARG A 784 3.52 -5.04 -20.31
N GLN A 785 4.48 -4.88 -19.41
CA GLN A 785 5.82 -4.43 -19.82
C GLN A 785 6.52 -5.62 -20.49
N PRO A 786 6.82 -5.55 -21.80
CA PRO A 786 7.82 -6.44 -22.37
C PRO A 786 9.14 -6.09 -21.68
N GLU A 787 9.77 -7.10 -21.08
CA GLU A 787 11.13 -7.00 -20.52
C GLU A 787 12.16 -6.85 -21.61
#